data_b88a18fe8d6eb4a7dd8db2db9128f370
#
_entry.id   b88a18fe8d6eb4a7dd8db2db9128f370
#
_cell.length_a   1.000
_cell.length_b   1.000
_cell.length_c   1.000
_cell.angle_alpha   90.00
_cell.angle_beta   90.00
_cell.angle_gamma   90.00
#
_symmetry.space_group_name_H-M   'P 1'
#
loop_
_entity.id
_entity.type
_entity.pdbx_description
1 polymer ?
#
loop_
_entity_poly.entity_id
_entity_poly.type
_entity_poly.pdbx_seq_one_letter_code
_entity_poly.pdbx_strand_id
1 'polypeptide(L)'
;MRIDGASLATEPPKYGLADRDFPDARAFQNRVVEWVHEGTEPVAVLRAPTGAGKTATFHDLIETRDIPLLVYPTNSLLRQQRNRFAKADIDVAVLNSETLSGHGTDRVEGLIAFFDKYEADHDAIVTNPDILQAAIQDMYGGGRAMRIFDWIDAVVYDEFHFYDSLAASGLLLQLKVLTERHPDQKVLLASATPNEDFVDFVRDRLGMDICDIDASYVSGGDQFRHPVEMIRHEEDRLYDRRDAIAEALSEEIIEAGDYQEPHTVLVFNSVRQSNDFHQFLAEEYPDLFEHTAKDNGFDTDDERVDLDEADFYVLNTTSKGEVGLDYDIRTLHMENPGRAGPFLQRFGRAGRNSEATVHVYGLGQGPWGDDVDFSTFEEQIYDGLGAYEGPDGRQMPLDRLADLVGFRAAYAIASRESGYGWFDEALRDDFKQNVEHYDRWRGFISRVRSELDEVVTGLEPGKYSEKDPESKLLGFTEACFSAFRGLRGRSVPATVRYPRGDRLALTTYGLTTTLRHYDIADVEYDEGEPILILRPKPDDSLSVVTARLPRYDSEPRQYDRSTTEIEDELQQKMHREVDCVKHNADLELSTELLHRFYSIVRITNAIVPETITTADYEIAVDTSQAGPPSLNVRKRYV
;
A
#
# COMPACT_ATOMS: atom_id res chain seq x y z
N MET A 1 -2.50 -32.30 -1.60
CA MET A 1 -1.18 -31.89 -2.13
C MET A 1 -0.25 -31.64 -0.96
N ARG A 2 0.85 -32.37 -0.90
CA ARG A 2 1.87 -32.14 0.14
C ARG A 2 2.99 -31.26 -0.41
N ILE A 3 3.34 -30.23 0.31
CA ILE A 3 4.49 -29.36 0.04
C ILE A 3 5.55 -29.70 1.08
N ASP A 4 6.73 -30.13 0.64
CA ASP A 4 7.81 -30.50 1.53
C ASP A 4 8.36 -29.26 2.27
N GLY A 5 8.95 -29.51 3.44
CA GLY A 5 9.66 -28.48 4.20
C GLY A 5 10.86 -27.91 3.43
N ALA A 6 11.25 -26.70 3.77
CA ALA A 6 12.37 -26.01 3.12
C ALA A 6 13.46 -25.60 4.10
N SER A 7 14.72 -25.73 3.65
CA SER A 7 15.91 -25.33 4.39
C SER A 7 16.76 -24.37 3.56
N LEU A 8 17.44 -23.45 4.24
CA LEU A 8 18.35 -22.47 3.63
C LEU A 8 19.81 -22.82 3.92
N ALA A 9 20.67 -22.47 2.97
CA ALA A 9 22.11 -22.59 3.13
C ALA A 9 22.59 -21.76 4.32
N THR A 10 23.50 -22.33 5.13
CA THR A 10 24.12 -21.65 6.28
C THR A 10 25.63 -21.58 6.12
N GLU A 11 26.21 -20.55 6.70
CA GLU A 11 27.65 -20.28 6.73
C GLU A 11 28.02 -19.73 8.11
N PRO A 12 29.30 -19.78 8.52
CA PRO A 12 29.75 -19.08 9.71
C PRO A 12 29.37 -17.58 9.63
N PRO A 13 28.84 -17.01 10.72
CA PRO A 13 28.39 -15.62 10.72
C PRO A 13 29.54 -14.64 10.52
N LYS A 14 29.28 -13.53 9.83
CA LYS A 14 30.23 -12.46 9.52
C LYS A 14 29.78 -11.15 10.15
N TYR A 15 30.73 -10.23 10.38
CA TYR A 15 30.49 -8.88 10.90
C TYR A 15 29.57 -8.88 12.15
N GLY A 16 28.62 -7.98 12.25
CA GLY A 16 27.70 -7.86 13.35
C GLY A 16 26.83 -9.11 13.64
N LEU A 17 26.66 -10.01 12.67
CA LEU A 17 26.05 -11.31 12.92
C LEU A 17 26.92 -12.22 13.79
N ALA A 18 28.25 -12.10 13.70
CA ALA A 18 29.17 -12.87 14.52
C ALA A 18 29.15 -12.43 15.99
N ASP A 19 28.82 -11.18 16.27
CA ASP A 19 28.77 -10.61 17.62
C ASP A 19 27.50 -10.99 18.39
N ARG A 20 26.53 -11.63 17.73
CA ARG A 20 25.18 -11.95 18.25
C ARG A 20 24.98 -13.39 18.68
N ASP A 21 26.02 -14.15 18.91
CA ASP A 21 25.96 -15.56 19.34
C ASP A 21 25.13 -16.49 18.40
N PHE A 22 24.98 -16.14 17.12
CA PHE A 22 24.43 -17.06 16.14
C PHE A 22 25.47 -18.15 15.86
N PRO A 23 25.14 -19.44 16.03
CA PRO A 23 26.11 -20.52 15.74
C PRO A 23 26.43 -20.56 14.23
N ASP A 24 25.44 -20.31 13.38
CA ASP A 24 25.51 -20.19 11.94
C ASP A 24 24.55 -19.11 11.46
N ALA A 25 24.94 -18.35 10.43
CA ALA A 25 24.08 -17.42 9.73
C ALA A 25 23.58 -18.04 8.41
N ARG A 26 22.38 -17.67 7.96
CA ARG A 26 21.93 -18.03 6.62
C ARG A 26 22.79 -17.31 5.58
N ALA A 27 23.17 -18.00 4.50
CA ALA A 27 24.12 -17.46 3.53
C ALA A 27 23.71 -16.08 2.98
N PHE A 28 22.42 -15.84 2.73
CA PHE A 28 21.95 -14.54 2.28
C PHE A 28 22.14 -13.45 3.35
N GLN A 29 22.06 -13.77 4.65
CA GLN A 29 22.28 -12.81 5.73
C GLN A 29 23.74 -12.33 5.70
N ASN A 30 24.70 -13.24 5.56
CA ASN A 30 26.10 -12.89 5.37
C ASN A 30 26.33 -12.01 4.14
N ARG A 31 25.65 -12.29 3.02
CA ARG A 31 25.77 -11.46 1.81
C ARG A 31 25.21 -10.04 2.01
N VAL A 32 24.15 -9.88 2.81
CA VAL A 32 23.63 -8.53 3.13
C VAL A 32 24.65 -7.76 3.98
N VAL A 33 25.18 -8.35 5.05
CA VAL A 33 26.15 -7.65 5.90
C VAL A 33 27.47 -7.39 5.16
N GLU A 34 27.91 -8.29 4.29
CA GLU A 34 29.07 -8.04 3.40
C GLU A 34 28.81 -6.85 2.48
N TRP A 35 27.62 -6.75 1.88
CA TRP A 35 27.26 -5.60 1.05
C TRP A 35 27.22 -4.30 1.86
N VAL A 36 26.76 -4.33 3.11
CA VAL A 36 26.76 -3.15 4.00
C VAL A 36 28.18 -2.65 4.25
N HIS A 37 29.14 -3.55 4.48
CA HIS A 37 30.52 -3.21 4.83
C HIS A 37 31.47 -3.03 3.63
N GLU A 38 31.32 -3.83 2.60
CA GLU A 38 32.29 -3.93 1.50
C GLU A 38 31.69 -3.62 0.12
N GLY A 39 30.35 -3.68 -0.03
CA GLY A 39 29.68 -3.48 -1.31
C GLY A 39 29.88 -2.05 -1.84
N THR A 40 30.01 -1.92 -3.13
CA THR A 40 30.11 -0.63 -3.84
C THR A 40 28.77 -0.18 -4.42
N GLU A 41 27.86 -1.11 -4.61
CA GLU A 41 26.53 -0.85 -5.16
C GLU A 41 25.69 -0.06 -4.15
N PRO A 42 25.02 1.04 -4.57
CA PRO A 42 24.20 1.84 -3.68
C PRO A 42 22.90 1.12 -3.29
N VAL A 43 22.43 0.19 -4.11
CA VAL A 43 21.19 -0.55 -3.91
C VAL A 43 21.46 -2.04 -3.80
N ALA A 44 20.84 -2.72 -2.82
CA ALA A 44 20.75 -4.18 -2.81
C ALA A 44 19.28 -4.62 -2.86
N VAL A 45 19.03 -5.73 -3.54
CA VAL A 45 17.72 -6.39 -3.58
C VAL A 45 17.84 -7.73 -2.88
N LEU A 46 17.14 -7.86 -1.76
CA LEU A 46 17.08 -9.09 -0.96
C LEU A 46 15.81 -9.88 -1.29
N ARG A 47 15.98 -11.03 -1.93
CA ARG A 47 14.93 -12.01 -2.18
C ARG A 47 15.05 -13.15 -1.18
N ALA A 48 14.23 -13.09 -0.15
CA ALA A 48 14.21 -14.14 0.87
C ALA A 48 12.78 -14.42 1.34
N PRO A 49 12.38 -15.69 1.48
CA PRO A 49 11.01 -16.05 1.81
C PRO A 49 10.56 -15.49 3.16
N THR A 50 9.25 -15.45 3.37
CA THR A 50 8.68 -15.06 4.66
C THR A 50 9.13 -16.04 5.75
N GLY A 51 9.58 -15.51 6.89
CA GLY A 51 10.14 -16.33 7.99
C GLY A 51 11.63 -16.67 7.84
N ALA A 52 12.28 -16.31 6.72
CA ALA A 52 13.71 -16.55 6.52
C ALA A 52 14.66 -15.66 7.37
N GLY A 53 14.16 -14.80 8.25
CA GLY A 53 15.00 -13.97 9.12
C GLY A 53 15.63 -12.76 8.41
N LYS A 54 14.94 -12.14 7.46
CA LYS A 54 15.37 -10.89 6.80
C LYS A 54 15.70 -9.79 7.81
N THR A 55 14.84 -9.60 8.81
CA THR A 55 14.99 -8.52 9.82
C THR A 55 16.30 -8.60 10.60
N ALA A 56 16.89 -9.80 10.77
CA ALA A 56 18.18 -9.95 11.45
C ALA A 56 19.31 -9.20 10.74
N THR A 57 19.22 -9.03 9.41
CA THR A 57 20.22 -8.28 8.64
C THR A 57 20.09 -6.76 8.78
N PHE A 58 18.92 -6.26 9.21
CA PHE A 58 18.72 -4.83 9.38
C PHE A 58 19.48 -4.28 10.59
N HIS A 59 19.74 -5.12 11.58
CA HIS A 59 20.48 -4.74 12.77
C HIS A 59 21.91 -4.28 12.45
N ASP A 60 22.61 -4.99 11.56
CA ASP A 60 23.97 -4.62 11.16
C ASP A 60 23.98 -3.25 10.45
N LEU A 61 22.96 -3.01 9.62
CA LEU A 61 22.79 -1.72 8.97
C LEU A 61 22.47 -0.61 9.98
N ILE A 62 21.66 -0.88 11.01
CA ILE A 62 21.37 0.06 12.11
C ILE A 62 22.64 0.40 12.90
N GLU A 63 23.45 -0.59 13.24
CA GLU A 63 24.67 -0.40 14.07
C GLU A 63 25.81 0.32 13.33
N THR A 64 25.80 0.30 11.99
CA THR A 64 26.90 0.83 11.17
C THR A 64 26.60 2.19 10.53
N ARG A 65 25.39 2.71 10.70
CA ARG A 65 24.92 3.93 10.05
C ARG A 65 24.45 4.96 11.07
N ASP A 66 24.63 6.25 10.71
CA ASP A 66 24.31 7.36 11.62
C ASP A 66 22.79 7.60 11.68
N ILE A 67 22.09 7.58 10.54
CA ILE A 67 20.63 7.78 10.47
C ILE A 67 19.98 6.73 9.57
N PRO A 68 19.88 5.48 10.04
CA PRO A 68 19.20 4.41 9.33
C PRO A 68 17.68 4.56 9.39
N LEU A 69 17.04 4.44 8.23
CA LEU A 69 15.60 4.58 8.05
C LEU A 69 14.98 3.24 7.62
N LEU A 70 14.04 2.73 8.41
CA LEU A 70 13.31 1.51 8.12
C LEU A 70 11.90 1.86 7.64
N VAL A 71 11.60 1.57 6.39
CA VAL A 71 10.37 1.98 5.71
C VAL A 71 9.43 0.78 5.56
N TYR A 72 8.25 0.89 6.16
CA TYR A 72 7.23 -0.15 6.15
C TYR A 72 5.97 0.29 5.41
N PRO A 73 5.31 -0.60 4.63
CA PRO A 73 4.18 -0.21 3.80
C PRO A 73 2.93 0.20 4.58
N THR A 74 2.77 -0.22 5.83
CA THR A 74 1.58 0.07 6.64
C THR A 74 1.95 0.46 8.07
N ASN A 75 1.12 1.31 8.70
CA ASN A 75 1.31 1.68 10.11
C ASN A 75 1.17 0.47 11.06
N SER A 76 0.39 -0.54 10.69
CA SER A 76 0.27 -1.78 11.47
C SER A 76 1.60 -2.52 11.53
N LEU A 77 2.24 -2.73 10.37
CA LEU A 77 3.56 -3.37 10.29
C LEU A 77 4.63 -2.54 11.02
N LEU A 78 4.59 -1.22 10.87
CA LEU A 78 5.49 -0.29 11.54
C LEU A 78 5.44 -0.47 13.07
N ARG A 79 4.23 -0.49 13.66
CA ARG A 79 4.04 -0.69 15.11
C ARG A 79 4.56 -2.06 15.56
N GLN A 80 4.28 -3.11 14.81
CA GLN A 80 4.75 -4.45 15.13
C GLN A 80 6.28 -4.55 15.08
N GLN A 81 6.91 -3.99 14.04
CA GLN A 81 8.37 -4.00 13.94
C GLN A 81 9.01 -3.18 15.06
N ARG A 82 8.42 -2.04 15.45
CA ARG A 82 8.84 -1.29 16.63
C ARG A 82 8.86 -2.18 17.88
N ASN A 83 7.80 -2.96 18.11
CA ASN A 83 7.75 -3.87 19.27
C ASN A 83 8.82 -4.96 19.21
N ARG A 84 9.13 -5.46 18.00
CA ARG A 84 10.21 -6.44 17.80
C ARG A 84 11.59 -5.84 18.07
N PHE A 85 11.86 -4.63 17.59
CA PHE A 85 13.12 -3.94 17.86
C PHE A 85 13.28 -3.67 19.36
N ALA A 86 12.23 -3.24 20.05
CA ALA A 86 12.25 -3.05 21.49
C ALA A 86 12.55 -4.35 22.27
N LYS A 87 12.05 -5.51 21.80
CA LYS A 87 12.40 -6.83 22.38
C LYS A 87 13.88 -7.21 22.15
N ALA A 88 14.52 -6.61 21.15
CA ALA A 88 15.93 -6.82 20.81
C ALA A 88 16.85 -5.71 21.37
N ASP A 89 16.38 -4.90 22.32
CA ASP A 89 17.11 -3.76 22.91
C ASP A 89 17.55 -2.69 21.89
N ILE A 90 16.81 -2.53 20.79
CA ILE A 90 17.01 -1.48 19.79
C ILE A 90 15.92 -0.43 19.98
N ASP A 91 16.34 0.80 20.29
CA ASP A 91 15.42 1.92 20.44
C ASP A 91 15.17 2.60 19.09
N VAL A 92 13.89 2.62 18.65
CA VAL A 92 13.50 3.18 17.36
C VAL A 92 12.54 4.35 17.51
N ALA A 93 12.86 5.46 16.85
CA ALA A 93 11.97 6.59 16.72
C ALA A 93 10.89 6.33 15.66
N VAL A 94 9.63 6.66 15.97
CA VAL A 94 8.52 6.51 15.01
C VAL A 94 8.25 7.84 14.31
N LEU A 95 8.36 7.85 12.98
CA LEU A 95 8.06 8.99 12.13
C LEU A 95 6.81 8.70 11.28
N ASN A 96 5.68 9.25 11.68
CA ASN A 96 4.41 9.16 10.96
C ASN A 96 3.62 10.48 11.04
N SER A 97 2.41 10.52 10.47
CA SER A 97 1.58 11.73 10.49
C SER A 97 1.15 12.16 11.90
N GLU A 98 1.01 11.22 12.83
CA GLU A 98 0.62 11.47 14.24
C GLU A 98 1.78 12.14 14.98
N THR A 99 2.99 11.57 14.89
CA THR A 99 4.17 12.16 15.53
C THR A 99 4.50 13.54 14.99
N LEU A 100 4.34 13.77 13.68
CA LEU A 100 4.54 15.10 13.08
C LEU A 100 3.51 16.12 13.56
N SER A 101 2.25 15.73 13.77
CA SER A 101 1.20 16.64 14.27
C SER A 101 1.44 17.08 15.71
N GLY A 102 2.14 16.28 16.50
CA GLY A 102 2.54 16.60 17.88
C GLY A 102 3.62 17.69 18.00
N HIS A 103 4.32 18.03 16.92
CA HIS A 103 5.41 19.02 16.91
C HIS A 103 4.99 20.44 16.46
N GLY A 104 3.68 20.73 16.33
CA GLY A 104 3.18 22.07 16.00
C GLY A 104 2.36 22.12 14.71
N THR A 105 1.97 23.33 14.29
CA THR A 105 1.13 23.55 13.11
C THR A 105 1.90 23.49 11.78
N ASP A 106 3.23 23.67 11.80
CA ASP A 106 4.10 23.57 10.63
C ASP A 106 4.75 22.18 10.56
N ARG A 107 4.29 21.37 9.62
CA ARG A 107 4.77 20.00 9.41
C ARG A 107 6.24 19.93 8.96
N VAL A 108 6.73 20.97 8.26
CA VAL A 108 8.15 21.04 7.85
C VAL A 108 9.05 21.25 9.05
N GLU A 109 8.67 22.19 9.93
CA GLU A 109 9.42 22.43 11.18
C GLU A 109 9.37 21.21 12.09
N GLY A 110 8.22 20.54 12.16
CA GLY A 110 8.07 19.28 12.89
C GLY A 110 9.00 18.18 12.36
N LEU A 111 9.05 18.02 11.04
CA LEU A 111 9.92 17.04 10.38
C LEU A 111 11.41 17.32 10.64
N ILE A 112 11.86 18.56 10.45
CA ILE A 112 13.24 18.97 10.70
C ILE A 112 13.59 18.79 12.19
N ALA A 113 12.74 19.27 13.10
CA ALA A 113 12.95 19.13 14.53
C ALA A 113 12.98 17.66 14.99
N PHE A 114 12.29 16.76 14.30
CA PHE A 114 12.34 15.33 14.55
C PHE A 114 13.74 14.79 14.26
N PHE A 115 14.31 15.09 13.10
CA PHE A 115 15.66 14.67 12.72
C PHE A 115 16.75 15.34 13.59
N ASP A 116 16.61 16.62 13.94
CA ASP A 116 17.56 17.34 14.81
C ASP A 116 17.64 16.71 16.22
N LYS A 117 16.56 16.10 16.70
CA LYS A 117 16.52 15.43 18.01
C LYS A 117 16.95 13.96 17.95
N TYR A 118 16.89 13.36 16.77
CA TYR A 118 17.13 11.94 16.58
C TYR A 118 18.52 11.51 17.05
N GLU A 119 19.58 12.25 16.70
CA GLU A 119 20.98 11.91 17.00
C GLU A 119 21.28 11.72 18.51
N ALA A 120 20.40 12.15 19.41
CA ALA A 120 20.67 12.12 20.84
C ALA A 120 20.16 10.84 21.54
N ASP A 121 19.12 10.17 21.01
CA ASP A 121 18.32 9.27 21.83
C ASP A 121 17.90 7.94 21.16
N HIS A 122 18.13 7.69 19.86
CA HIS A 122 17.59 6.52 19.15
C HIS A 122 18.58 5.84 18.20
N ASP A 123 18.41 4.52 17.98
CA ASP A 123 19.27 3.71 17.09
C ASP A 123 18.83 3.74 15.63
N ALA A 124 17.51 3.87 15.38
CA ALA A 124 16.95 3.92 14.02
C ALA A 124 15.62 4.69 13.97
N ILE A 125 15.23 5.09 12.76
CA ILE A 125 13.91 5.67 12.49
C ILE A 125 13.05 4.65 11.76
N VAL A 126 11.83 4.40 12.26
CA VAL A 126 10.81 3.62 11.55
C VAL A 126 9.74 4.55 10.98
N THR A 127 9.40 4.37 9.70
CA THR A 127 8.47 5.26 9.01
C THR A 127 7.67 4.53 7.94
N ASN A 128 6.74 5.26 7.28
CA ASN A 128 6.10 4.83 6.04
C ASN A 128 6.58 5.70 4.86
N PRO A 129 6.51 5.20 3.62
CA PRO A 129 7.05 5.91 2.46
C PRO A 129 6.22 7.15 2.08
N ASP A 130 5.02 7.32 2.64
CA ASP A 130 4.16 8.49 2.39
C ASP A 130 4.81 9.77 2.91
N ILE A 131 5.57 9.71 4.02
CA ILE A 131 6.31 10.84 4.59
C ILE A 131 7.42 11.31 3.62
N LEU A 132 8.21 10.38 3.10
CA LEU A 132 9.27 10.69 2.13
C LEU A 132 8.68 11.28 0.84
N GLN A 133 7.59 10.69 0.35
CA GLN A 133 6.88 11.21 -0.82
C GLN A 133 6.35 12.62 -0.59
N ALA A 134 5.79 12.91 0.57
CA ALA A 134 5.31 14.22 0.93
C ALA A 134 6.44 15.28 0.95
N ALA A 135 7.63 14.91 1.42
CA ALA A 135 8.80 15.76 1.40
C ALA A 135 9.27 16.03 -0.04
N ILE A 136 9.35 15.02 -0.90
CA ILE A 136 9.77 15.15 -2.30
C ILE A 136 8.76 16.00 -3.10
N GLN A 137 7.46 15.77 -2.92
CA GLN A 137 6.40 16.46 -3.67
C GLN A 137 6.03 17.83 -3.09
N ASP A 138 6.83 18.36 -2.16
CA ASP A 138 6.61 19.65 -1.50
C ASP A 138 5.21 19.79 -0.86
N MET A 139 4.66 18.70 -0.36
CA MET A 139 3.33 18.69 0.26
C MET A 139 3.34 19.43 1.61
N TYR A 140 4.51 19.57 2.21
CA TYR A 140 4.70 20.34 3.45
C TYR A 140 5.01 21.82 3.22
N GLY A 141 5.30 22.21 1.97
CA GLY A 141 5.61 23.59 1.57
C GLY A 141 7.05 24.04 1.83
N GLY A 142 7.56 24.90 0.98
CA GLY A 142 8.81 25.64 1.17
C GLY A 142 10.13 24.90 0.84
N GLY A 143 10.09 23.68 0.29
CA GLY A 143 11.28 22.94 -0.17
C GLY A 143 12.28 22.53 0.93
N ARG A 144 12.16 23.05 2.16
CA ARG A 144 13.08 22.73 3.28
C ARG A 144 13.03 21.27 3.71
N ALA A 145 11.89 20.60 3.50
CA ALA A 145 11.73 19.18 3.82
C ALA A 145 12.72 18.27 3.06
N MET A 146 13.23 18.73 1.90
CA MET A 146 14.25 17.98 1.15
C MET A 146 15.57 17.80 1.88
N ARG A 147 15.85 18.60 2.92
CA ARG A 147 17.09 18.49 3.72
C ARG A 147 17.20 17.18 4.47
N ILE A 148 16.10 16.50 4.77
CA ILE A 148 16.16 15.20 5.44
C ILE A 148 16.93 14.16 4.61
N PHE A 149 16.89 14.26 3.27
CA PHE A 149 17.61 13.36 2.39
C PHE A 149 19.13 13.55 2.41
N ASP A 150 19.63 14.66 2.95
CA ASP A 150 21.06 14.89 3.17
C ASP A 150 21.56 14.19 4.45
N TRP A 151 20.67 13.85 5.36
CA TRP A 151 20.99 13.25 6.66
C TRP A 151 20.85 11.73 6.66
N ILE A 152 19.90 11.19 5.88
CA ILE A 152 19.64 9.76 5.82
C ILE A 152 20.77 9.08 5.05
N ASP A 153 21.49 8.17 5.70
CA ASP A 153 22.64 7.45 5.11
C ASP A 153 22.35 5.97 4.81
N ALA A 154 21.25 5.43 5.34
CA ALA A 154 20.77 4.11 4.98
C ALA A 154 19.24 4.02 4.98
N VAL A 155 18.69 3.26 4.04
CA VAL A 155 17.23 3.01 3.98
C VAL A 155 16.96 1.54 3.70
N VAL A 156 16.04 0.97 4.46
CA VAL A 156 15.48 -0.35 4.20
C VAL A 156 14.02 -0.20 3.81
N TYR A 157 13.65 -0.58 2.60
CA TYR A 157 12.27 -0.76 2.19
C TYR A 157 11.88 -2.22 2.40
N ASP A 158 11.25 -2.52 3.52
CA ASP A 158 10.78 -3.87 3.79
C ASP A 158 9.42 -4.12 3.13
N GLU A 159 9.24 -5.34 2.62
CA GLU A 159 8.03 -5.80 1.93
C GLU A 159 7.61 -4.88 0.76
N PHE A 160 8.59 -4.43 -0.05
CA PHE A 160 8.35 -3.46 -1.13
C PHE A 160 7.40 -3.94 -2.25
N HIS A 161 7.09 -5.22 -2.30
CA HIS A 161 6.10 -5.81 -3.20
C HIS A 161 4.64 -5.38 -2.90
N PHE A 162 4.37 -4.80 -1.72
CA PHE A 162 3.05 -4.28 -1.35
C PHE A 162 2.61 -3.05 -2.14
N TYR A 163 3.53 -2.41 -2.85
CA TYR A 163 3.24 -1.15 -3.53
C TYR A 163 2.64 -1.42 -4.90
N ASP A 164 1.42 -0.89 -5.12
CA ASP A 164 0.82 -0.84 -6.44
C ASP A 164 1.63 0.06 -7.39
N SER A 165 1.25 0.11 -8.65
CA SER A 165 2.00 0.85 -9.66
C SER A 165 2.18 2.33 -9.36
N LEU A 166 1.17 2.96 -8.75
CA LEU A 166 1.27 4.38 -8.38
C LEU A 166 2.27 4.56 -7.23
N ALA A 167 2.17 3.74 -6.19
CA ALA A 167 3.10 3.78 -5.06
C ALA A 167 4.51 3.36 -5.48
N ALA A 168 4.65 2.33 -6.32
CA ALA A 168 5.93 1.91 -6.90
C ALA A 168 6.63 3.05 -7.64
N SER A 169 5.90 3.84 -8.44
CA SER A 169 6.48 5.03 -9.10
C SER A 169 6.99 6.08 -8.12
N GLY A 170 6.35 6.20 -6.96
CA GLY A 170 6.80 7.07 -5.87
C GLY A 170 8.07 6.54 -5.22
N LEU A 171 8.15 5.22 -4.96
CA LEU A 171 9.36 4.59 -4.43
C LEU A 171 10.55 4.75 -5.38
N LEU A 172 10.35 4.54 -6.68
CA LEU A 172 11.41 4.74 -7.69
C LEU A 172 11.94 6.19 -7.67
N LEU A 173 11.04 7.16 -7.50
CA LEU A 173 11.45 8.55 -7.33
C LEU A 173 12.20 8.77 -6.00
N GLN A 174 11.75 8.15 -4.90
CA GLN A 174 12.44 8.21 -3.61
C GLN A 174 13.84 7.61 -3.71
N LEU A 175 14.00 6.43 -4.33
CA LEU A 175 15.30 5.82 -4.57
C LEU A 175 16.24 6.78 -5.29
N LYS A 176 15.76 7.40 -6.37
CA LYS A 176 16.56 8.34 -7.17
C LYS A 176 16.99 9.58 -6.37
N VAL A 177 16.09 10.14 -5.56
CA VAL A 177 16.41 11.27 -4.68
C VAL A 177 17.44 10.89 -3.61
N LEU A 178 17.24 9.76 -2.98
CA LEU A 178 18.11 9.25 -1.92
C LEU A 178 19.54 9.06 -2.42
N THR A 179 19.73 8.30 -3.48
CA THR A 179 21.05 7.98 -4.03
C THR A 179 21.78 9.20 -4.61
N GLU A 180 21.04 10.22 -5.09
CA GLU A 180 21.65 11.45 -5.60
C GLU A 180 22.08 12.39 -4.47
N ARG A 181 21.32 12.44 -3.36
CA ARG A 181 21.59 13.35 -2.24
C ARG A 181 22.72 12.87 -1.33
N HIS A 182 22.92 11.58 -1.22
CA HIS A 182 23.93 10.99 -0.37
C HIS A 182 24.67 9.87 -1.12
N PRO A 183 25.84 10.17 -1.71
CA PRO A 183 26.55 9.22 -2.59
C PRO A 183 26.94 7.89 -1.91
N ASP A 184 27.22 7.93 -0.59
CA ASP A 184 27.58 6.73 0.19
C ASP A 184 26.37 6.01 0.79
N GLN A 185 25.15 6.40 0.39
CA GLN A 185 23.93 5.81 0.91
C GLN A 185 23.77 4.35 0.53
N LYS A 186 23.24 3.58 1.45
CA LYS A 186 22.86 2.19 1.22
C LYS A 186 21.33 2.06 1.23
N VAL A 187 20.78 1.50 0.17
CA VAL A 187 19.35 1.22 0.07
C VAL A 187 19.12 -0.28 -0.09
N LEU A 188 18.47 -0.90 0.89
CA LEU A 188 18.08 -2.30 0.86
C LEU A 188 16.60 -2.42 0.50
N LEU A 189 16.30 -3.08 -0.60
CA LEU A 189 14.94 -3.47 -1.00
C LEU A 189 14.72 -4.92 -0.58
N ALA A 190 13.92 -5.16 0.46
CA ALA A 190 13.69 -6.51 0.99
C ALA A 190 12.27 -6.98 0.64
N SER A 191 12.16 -8.20 0.11
CA SER A 191 10.87 -8.82 -0.21
C SER A 191 10.98 -10.34 -0.25
N ALA A 192 9.88 -11.02 0.08
CA ALA A 192 9.74 -12.45 -0.20
C ALA A 192 9.37 -12.71 -1.67
N THR A 193 8.65 -11.79 -2.27
CA THR A 193 8.08 -11.90 -3.63
C THR A 193 8.28 -10.58 -4.37
N PRO A 194 9.53 -10.24 -4.76
CA PRO A 194 9.82 -8.97 -5.41
C PRO A 194 9.11 -8.87 -6.76
N ASN A 195 8.76 -7.64 -7.12
CA ASN A 195 8.33 -7.32 -8.47
C ASN A 195 9.58 -7.12 -9.35
N GLU A 196 9.88 -8.07 -10.22
CA GLU A 196 11.07 -8.02 -11.07
C GLU A 196 11.02 -6.84 -12.06
N ASP A 197 9.85 -6.44 -12.57
CA ASP A 197 9.73 -5.23 -13.41
C ASP A 197 10.17 -3.96 -12.65
N PHE A 198 9.93 -3.92 -11.33
CA PHE A 198 10.43 -2.82 -10.49
C PHE A 198 11.95 -2.86 -10.37
N VAL A 199 12.53 -4.03 -10.14
CA VAL A 199 13.98 -4.22 -10.03
C VAL A 199 14.68 -3.90 -11.37
N ASP A 200 14.12 -4.40 -12.48
CA ASP A 200 14.63 -4.10 -13.82
C ASP A 200 14.51 -2.60 -14.14
N PHE A 201 13.46 -1.95 -13.68
CA PHE A 201 13.35 -0.50 -13.83
C PHE A 201 14.47 0.24 -13.09
N VAL A 202 14.79 -0.15 -11.85
CA VAL A 202 15.90 0.44 -11.08
C VAL A 202 17.23 0.24 -11.81
N ARG A 203 17.49 -0.95 -12.32
CA ARG A 203 18.72 -1.29 -13.03
C ARG A 203 18.82 -0.61 -14.40
N ASP A 204 17.82 -0.78 -15.24
CA ASP A 204 17.92 -0.45 -16.66
C ASP A 204 17.46 0.98 -16.98
N ARG A 205 16.49 1.52 -16.23
CA ARG A 205 15.89 2.83 -16.50
C ARG A 205 16.40 3.94 -15.58
N LEU A 206 16.73 3.62 -14.32
CA LEU A 206 17.37 4.57 -13.41
C LEU A 206 18.90 4.47 -13.44
N GLY A 207 19.46 3.45 -14.11
CA GLY A 207 20.89 3.26 -14.29
C GLY A 207 21.64 3.02 -12.99
N MET A 208 21.00 2.36 -12.01
CA MET A 208 21.61 2.09 -10.70
C MET A 208 22.24 0.69 -10.68
N ASP A 209 23.44 0.60 -10.15
CA ASP A 209 24.08 -0.68 -9.87
C ASP A 209 23.38 -1.35 -8.69
N ILE A 210 23.01 -2.62 -8.86
CA ILE A 210 22.27 -3.41 -7.88
C ILE A 210 23.07 -4.64 -7.47
N CYS A 211 23.22 -4.84 -6.15
CA CYS A 211 23.65 -6.10 -5.57
C CYS A 211 22.44 -7.04 -5.40
N ASP A 212 22.36 -8.09 -6.21
CA ASP A 212 21.30 -9.11 -6.08
C ASP A 212 21.67 -10.14 -5.01
N ILE A 213 20.78 -10.32 -4.02
CA ILE A 213 20.97 -11.22 -2.89
C ILE A 213 19.77 -12.15 -2.78
N ASP A 214 19.98 -13.43 -3.12
CA ASP A 214 18.92 -14.44 -3.11
C ASP A 214 19.16 -15.45 -1.98
N ALA A 215 18.08 -15.82 -1.28
CA ALA A 215 18.09 -16.96 -0.38
C ALA A 215 18.13 -18.25 -1.20
N SER A 216 19.07 -19.14 -0.88
CA SER A 216 19.26 -20.39 -1.60
C SER A 216 18.69 -21.57 -0.83
N TYR A 217 17.73 -22.29 -1.45
CA TYR A 217 17.21 -23.54 -0.91
C TYR A 217 18.23 -24.67 -1.04
N VAL A 218 18.41 -25.42 0.03
CA VAL A 218 19.35 -26.56 0.07
C VAL A 218 18.78 -27.72 0.86
N SER A 219 19.20 -28.94 0.54
CA SER A 219 18.90 -30.11 1.34
C SER A 219 19.82 -30.15 2.56
N GLY A 220 19.26 -30.19 3.78
CA GLY A 220 20.03 -30.34 5.03
C GLY A 220 20.64 -29.03 5.57
N GLY A 221 20.17 -27.87 5.10
CA GLY A 221 20.48 -26.56 5.68
C GLY A 221 19.64 -26.25 6.93
N ASP A 222 19.59 -24.97 7.33
CA ASP A 222 18.72 -24.52 8.41
C ASP A 222 17.26 -24.51 7.97
N GLN A 223 16.46 -25.35 8.64
CA GLN A 223 15.05 -25.49 8.32
C GLN A 223 14.27 -24.25 8.78
N PHE A 224 13.68 -23.52 7.83
CA PHE A 224 12.85 -22.36 8.12
C PHE A 224 11.36 -22.61 7.86
N ARG A 225 11.03 -23.76 7.23
CA ARG A 225 9.67 -24.16 6.92
C ARG A 225 9.51 -25.67 7.08
N HIS A 226 8.45 -26.06 7.78
CA HIS A 226 8.00 -27.43 7.92
C HIS A 226 7.06 -27.82 6.76
N PRO A 227 6.84 -29.14 6.53
CA PRO A 227 5.89 -29.62 5.53
C PRO A 227 4.49 -29.06 5.74
N VAL A 228 3.80 -28.79 4.64
CA VAL A 228 2.42 -28.30 4.63
C VAL A 228 1.54 -29.19 3.77
N GLU A 229 0.37 -29.58 4.30
CA GLU A 229 -0.68 -30.22 3.52
C GLU A 229 -1.63 -29.13 2.98
N MET A 230 -1.73 -28.97 1.66
CA MET A 230 -2.66 -28.04 1.04
C MET A 230 -3.92 -28.75 0.53
N ILE A 231 -5.07 -28.32 1.02
CA ILE A 231 -6.41 -28.81 0.65
C ILE A 231 -7.11 -27.70 -0.16
N ARG A 232 -7.48 -28.02 -1.40
CA ARG A 232 -8.11 -27.05 -2.31
C ARG A 232 -9.62 -27.18 -2.31
N HIS A 233 -10.30 -26.05 -2.23
CA HIS A 233 -11.74 -25.89 -2.38
C HIS A 233 -11.99 -25.04 -3.62
N GLU A 234 -12.08 -25.68 -4.82
CA GLU A 234 -11.92 -25.01 -6.13
C GLU A 234 -12.98 -23.93 -6.40
N GLU A 235 -14.25 -24.20 -6.08
CA GLU A 235 -15.38 -23.32 -6.40
C GLU A 235 -15.98 -22.62 -5.17
N ASP A 236 -15.57 -23.03 -3.96
CA ASP A 236 -16.14 -22.51 -2.72
C ASP A 236 -15.43 -21.22 -2.26
N ARG A 237 -16.19 -20.32 -1.65
CA ARG A 237 -15.64 -19.24 -0.83
C ARG A 237 -15.57 -19.68 0.63
N LEU A 238 -14.64 -19.10 1.38
CA LEU A 238 -14.47 -19.39 2.80
C LEU A 238 -15.78 -19.17 3.58
N TYR A 239 -16.48 -18.07 3.32
CA TYR A 239 -17.75 -17.74 3.97
C TYR A 239 -18.88 -18.72 3.64
N ASP A 240 -18.90 -19.33 2.46
CA ASP A 240 -19.94 -20.30 2.05
C ASP A 240 -19.82 -21.62 2.83
N ARG A 241 -18.67 -21.87 3.43
CA ARG A 241 -18.38 -23.05 4.28
C ARG A 241 -18.42 -22.75 5.77
N ARG A 242 -18.94 -21.59 6.20
CA ARG A 242 -18.90 -21.11 7.59
C ARG A 242 -19.45 -22.12 8.61
N ASP A 243 -20.56 -22.80 8.30
CA ASP A 243 -21.19 -23.77 9.20
C ASP A 243 -20.25 -24.99 9.45
N ALA A 244 -19.72 -25.58 8.37
CA ALA A 244 -18.81 -26.71 8.46
C ALA A 244 -17.47 -26.35 9.13
N ILE A 245 -16.97 -25.14 8.92
CA ILE A 245 -15.75 -24.64 9.56
C ILE A 245 -16.01 -24.42 11.05
N ALA A 246 -17.10 -23.76 11.42
CA ALA A 246 -17.45 -23.50 12.81
C ALA A 246 -17.69 -24.79 13.60
N GLU A 247 -18.35 -25.80 12.99
CA GLU A 247 -18.54 -27.11 13.59
C GLU A 247 -17.21 -27.81 13.86
N ALA A 248 -16.30 -27.87 12.86
CA ALA A 248 -14.98 -28.47 13.00
C ALA A 248 -14.13 -27.76 14.07
N LEU A 249 -14.09 -26.40 14.06
CA LEU A 249 -13.35 -25.61 15.05
C LEU A 249 -13.90 -25.78 16.46
N SER A 250 -15.23 -25.94 16.63
CA SER A 250 -15.83 -26.19 17.94
C SER A 250 -15.41 -27.55 18.52
N GLU A 251 -15.30 -28.58 17.67
CA GLU A 251 -14.78 -29.89 18.07
C GLU A 251 -13.29 -29.81 18.45
N GLU A 252 -12.47 -29.10 17.65
CA GLU A 252 -11.04 -28.92 17.90
C GLU A 252 -10.76 -28.21 19.23
N ILE A 253 -11.50 -27.16 19.57
CA ILE A 253 -11.35 -26.42 20.83
C ILE A 253 -11.63 -27.29 22.02
N ILE A 254 -12.69 -28.14 21.95
CA ILE A 254 -13.04 -29.06 23.03
C ILE A 254 -11.92 -30.08 23.28
N GLU A 255 -11.23 -30.51 22.21
CA GLU A 255 -10.14 -31.50 22.31
C GLU A 255 -8.80 -30.85 22.74
N ALA A 256 -8.58 -29.58 22.41
CA ALA A 256 -7.29 -28.86 22.62
C ALA A 256 -6.99 -28.56 24.09
N GLY A 257 -8.02 -28.46 24.96
CA GLY A 257 -7.83 -28.09 26.35
C GLY A 257 -7.25 -26.67 26.55
N ASP A 258 -6.29 -26.55 27.47
CA ASP A 258 -5.58 -25.26 27.68
C ASP A 258 -4.61 -25.00 26.52
N TYR A 259 -4.94 -24.08 25.61
CA TYR A 259 -4.07 -23.60 24.54
C TYR A 259 -3.38 -22.28 24.98
N GLN A 260 -2.15 -22.08 24.50
CA GLN A 260 -1.34 -20.88 24.82
C GLN A 260 -1.12 -19.98 23.59
N GLU A 261 -1.45 -20.43 22.38
CA GLU A 261 -1.24 -19.70 21.12
C GLU A 261 -2.40 -19.96 20.15
N PRO A 262 -2.70 -19.04 19.24
CA PRO A 262 -3.71 -19.25 18.22
C PRO A 262 -3.29 -20.41 17.30
N HIS A 263 -4.19 -21.37 17.17
CA HIS A 263 -3.97 -22.60 16.42
C HIS A 263 -4.44 -22.47 14.97
N THR A 264 -5.53 -21.73 14.77
CA THR A 264 -6.20 -21.61 13.48
C THR A 264 -6.36 -20.16 13.07
N VAL A 265 -6.04 -19.87 11.80
CA VAL A 265 -6.23 -18.54 11.21
C VAL A 265 -7.16 -18.62 10.00
N LEU A 266 -8.13 -17.71 9.94
CA LEU A 266 -9.07 -17.53 8.85
C LEU A 266 -8.76 -16.21 8.13
N VAL A 267 -8.41 -16.25 6.83
CA VAL A 267 -8.05 -15.06 6.04
C VAL A 267 -9.07 -14.84 4.93
N PHE A 268 -9.92 -13.85 5.12
CA PHE A 268 -10.93 -13.44 4.14
C PHE A 268 -10.39 -12.38 3.17
N ASN A 269 -10.85 -12.38 1.92
CA ASN A 269 -10.60 -11.27 0.99
C ASN A 269 -11.47 -10.03 1.30
N SER A 270 -12.58 -10.22 2.00
CA SER A 270 -13.55 -9.17 2.28
C SER A 270 -13.66 -8.89 3.77
N VAL A 271 -13.48 -7.62 4.17
CA VAL A 271 -13.73 -7.15 5.54
C VAL A 271 -15.18 -7.43 5.96
N ARG A 272 -16.14 -7.28 5.03
CA ARG A 272 -17.54 -7.62 5.31
C ARG A 272 -17.71 -9.09 5.68
N GLN A 273 -17.17 -10.01 4.86
CA GLN A 273 -17.30 -11.44 5.14
C GLN A 273 -16.63 -11.85 6.44
N SER A 274 -15.47 -11.26 6.77
CA SER A 274 -14.82 -11.43 8.07
C SER A 274 -15.73 -10.97 9.23
N ASN A 275 -16.39 -9.80 9.08
CA ASN A 275 -17.34 -9.32 10.08
C ASN A 275 -18.60 -10.19 10.16
N ASP A 276 -19.18 -10.56 9.00
CA ASP A 276 -20.36 -11.42 8.94
C ASP A 276 -20.09 -12.80 9.55
N PHE A 277 -18.88 -13.36 9.35
CA PHE A 277 -18.46 -14.62 9.97
C PHE A 277 -18.32 -14.47 11.50
N HIS A 278 -17.71 -13.39 11.97
CA HIS A 278 -17.57 -13.15 13.40
C HIS A 278 -18.93 -12.97 14.10
N GLN A 279 -19.87 -12.29 13.44
CA GLN A 279 -21.25 -12.18 13.93
C GLN A 279 -21.96 -13.53 13.92
N PHE A 280 -21.82 -14.33 12.87
CA PHE A 280 -22.37 -15.68 12.79
C PHE A 280 -21.89 -16.56 13.95
N LEU A 281 -20.60 -16.48 14.31
CA LEU A 281 -20.09 -17.21 15.49
C LEU A 281 -20.75 -16.75 16.79
N ALA A 282 -20.95 -15.44 16.97
CA ALA A 282 -21.60 -14.89 18.15
C ALA A 282 -23.06 -15.37 18.31
N GLU A 283 -23.77 -15.56 17.20
CA GLU A 283 -25.17 -15.97 17.17
C GLU A 283 -25.35 -17.49 17.29
N GLU A 284 -24.57 -18.28 16.57
CA GLU A 284 -24.79 -19.71 16.41
C GLU A 284 -23.77 -20.58 17.18
N TYR A 285 -22.57 -20.05 17.48
CA TYR A 285 -21.47 -20.77 18.13
C TYR A 285 -20.81 -19.94 19.24
N PRO A 286 -21.56 -19.54 20.30
CA PRO A 286 -21.07 -18.60 21.32
C PRO A 286 -19.81 -19.09 22.04
N ASP A 287 -19.67 -20.39 22.28
CA ASP A 287 -18.49 -20.97 22.92
C ASP A 287 -17.24 -20.80 22.03
N LEU A 288 -17.33 -21.01 20.70
CA LEU A 288 -16.27 -20.76 19.75
C LEU A 288 -15.96 -19.26 19.61
N PHE A 289 -17.00 -18.42 19.67
CA PHE A 289 -16.85 -16.98 19.61
C PHE A 289 -15.99 -16.42 20.73
N GLU A 290 -16.14 -16.92 21.96
CA GLU A 290 -15.30 -16.52 23.11
C GLU A 290 -13.82 -16.83 22.91
N HIS A 291 -13.50 -17.81 22.06
CA HIS A 291 -12.13 -18.22 21.71
C HIS A 291 -11.65 -17.68 20.35
N THR A 292 -12.40 -16.75 19.75
CA THR A 292 -12.10 -16.20 18.43
C THR A 292 -11.78 -14.71 18.51
N ALA A 293 -10.54 -14.35 18.22
CA ALA A 293 -10.16 -12.96 18.00
C ALA A 293 -10.46 -12.50 16.57
N LYS A 294 -10.72 -11.21 16.40
CA LYS A 294 -10.88 -10.58 15.09
C LYS A 294 -9.92 -9.40 14.93
N ASP A 295 -9.18 -9.37 13.81
CA ASP A 295 -8.36 -8.22 13.42
C ASP A 295 -8.51 -7.95 11.91
N ASN A 296 -9.24 -6.91 11.55
CA ASN A 296 -9.43 -6.49 10.16
C ASN A 296 -9.37 -4.96 10.00
N GLY A 297 -9.54 -4.48 8.77
CA GLY A 297 -9.40 -3.05 8.44
C GLY A 297 -10.45 -2.13 9.08
N PHE A 298 -11.54 -2.66 9.63
CA PHE A 298 -12.56 -1.88 10.34
C PHE A 298 -12.29 -1.75 11.84
N ASP A 299 -11.37 -2.52 12.41
CA ASP A 299 -11.09 -2.44 13.84
C ASP A 299 -10.27 -1.19 14.16
N THR A 300 -10.72 -0.41 15.15
CA THR A 300 -9.98 0.74 15.68
C THR A 300 -8.79 0.31 16.53
N ASP A 301 -7.86 1.21 16.80
CA ASP A 301 -6.69 0.91 17.64
C ASP A 301 -7.10 0.49 19.07
N ASP A 302 -8.16 1.08 19.63
CA ASP A 302 -8.69 0.74 20.96
C ASP A 302 -9.48 -0.59 20.98
N GLU A 303 -9.93 -1.06 19.82
CA GLU A 303 -10.71 -2.28 19.66
C GLU A 303 -9.88 -3.44 19.15
N ARG A 304 -8.66 -3.17 18.70
CA ARG A 304 -7.74 -4.22 18.29
C ARG A 304 -7.39 -5.06 19.50
N VAL A 305 -7.60 -6.34 19.34
CA VAL A 305 -7.07 -7.32 20.28
C VAL A 305 -5.55 -7.16 20.21
N ASP A 306 -4.91 -6.92 21.35
CA ASP A 306 -3.47 -7.08 21.43
C ASP A 306 -3.19 -8.56 21.23
N LEU A 307 -2.80 -8.90 20.01
CA LEU A 307 -2.59 -10.28 19.61
C LEU A 307 -1.41 -10.92 20.36
N ASP A 308 -0.53 -10.11 20.94
CA ASP A 308 0.59 -10.59 21.77
C ASP A 308 0.17 -10.91 23.22
N GLU A 309 -0.97 -10.41 23.71
CA GLU A 309 -1.43 -10.57 25.09
C GLU A 309 -2.75 -11.36 25.22
N ALA A 310 -3.46 -11.64 24.11
CA ALA A 310 -4.78 -12.24 24.16
C ALA A 310 -4.77 -13.76 24.02
N ASP A 311 -5.52 -14.41 24.89
CA ASP A 311 -5.80 -15.85 24.80
C ASP A 311 -6.91 -16.10 23.78
N PHE A 312 -6.58 -16.55 22.58
CA PHE A 312 -7.54 -16.97 21.57
C PHE A 312 -7.02 -18.18 20.77
N TYR A 313 -7.94 -19.02 20.34
CA TYR A 313 -7.64 -20.23 19.56
C TYR A 313 -7.73 -19.96 18.06
N VAL A 314 -8.67 -19.12 17.65
CA VAL A 314 -8.97 -18.79 16.25
C VAL A 314 -8.74 -17.30 16.02
N LEU A 315 -8.02 -16.96 14.96
CA LEU A 315 -7.91 -15.57 14.47
C LEU A 315 -8.70 -15.42 13.16
N ASN A 316 -9.69 -14.54 13.17
CA ASN A 316 -10.43 -14.11 11.99
C ASN A 316 -9.86 -12.78 11.48
N THR A 317 -9.28 -12.79 10.28
CA THR A 317 -8.60 -11.62 9.72
C THR A 317 -8.84 -11.47 8.20
N THR A 318 -8.23 -10.43 7.61
CA THR A 318 -8.23 -10.15 6.17
C THR A 318 -6.79 -10.02 5.66
N SER A 319 -6.57 -9.33 4.53
CA SER A 319 -5.22 -9.01 4.02
C SER A 319 -4.29 -8.35 5.06
N LYS A 320 -4.84 -7.80 6.14
CA LYS A 320 -4.08 -7.33 7.29
C LYS A 320 -3.27 -8.45 7.95
N GLY A 321 -3.81 -9.67 7.97
CA GLY A 321 -3.12 -10.87 8.45
C GLY A 321 -2.04 -11.41 7.50
N GLU A 322 -1.90 -10.86 6.29
CA GLU A 322 -0.77 -11.18 5.40
C GLU A 322 0.56 -10.72 6.00
N VAL A 323 0.50 -9.71 6.86
CA VAL A 323 1.69 -9.08 7.45
C VAL A 323 1.56 -9.11 8.97
N GLY A 324 2.63 -9.58 9.63
CA GLY A 324 2.75 -9.37 11.05
C GLY A 324 2.37 -10.52 11.97
N LEU A 325 1.73 -11.57 11.52
CA LEU A 325 1.43 -12.72 12.37
C LEU A 325 2.68 -13.60 12.57
N ASP A 326 3.06 -13.82 13.82
CA ASP A 326 4.23 -14.62 14.20
C ASP A 326 3.82 -15.74 15.18
N TYR A 327 2.74 -16.43 14.86
CA TYR A 327 2.21 -17.57 15.62
C TYR A 327 2.57 -18.90 14.95
N ASP A 328 2.56 -19.98 15.72
CA ASP A 328 2.63 -21.34 15.18
C ASP A 328 1.27 -21.77 14.64
N ILE A 329 0.96 -21.35 13.43
CA ILE A 329 -0.31 -21.64 12.76
C ILE A 329 -0.29 -23.08 12.26
N ARG A 330 -1.13 -23.94 12.83
CA ARG A 330 -1.30 -25.34 12.43
C ARG A 330 -2.37 -25.50 11.36
N THR A 331 -3.42 -24.70 11.41
CA THR A 331 -4.48 -24.71 10.41
C THR A 331 -4.72 -23.32 9.86
N LEU A 332 -4.59 -23.17 8.56
CA LEU A 332 -4.85 -21.91 7.85
C LEU A 332 -6.00 -22.11 6.86
N HIS A 333 -7.08 -21.36 7.03
CA HIS A 333 -8.13 -21.23 6.03
C HIS A 333 -7.94 -19.90 5.30
N MET A 334 -7.66 -19.92 4.01
CA MET A 334 -7.43 -18.69 3.25
C MET A 334 -8.21 -18.65 1.94
N GLU A 335 -8.82 -17.52 1.65
CA GLU A 335 -9.32 -17.26 0.31
C GLU A 335 -8.16 -16.95 -0.63
N ASN A 336 -8.26 -17.46 -1.87
CA ASN A 336 -7.31 -17.13 -2.93
C ASN A 336 -7.35 -15.63 -3.22
N PRO A 337 -6.24 -14.90 -3.02
CA PRO A 337 -6.18 -13.45 -3.31
C PRO A 337 -6.08 -13.12 -4.80
N GLY A 338 -6.00 -14.14 -5.68
CA GLY A 338 -5.90 -13.97 -7.13
C GLY A 338 -4.53 -13.56 -7.66
N ARG A 339 -3.50 -13.47 -6.79
CA ARG A 339 -2.12 -13.11 -7.15
C ARG A 339 -1.10 -13.93 -6.38
N ALA A 340 0.03 -14.22 -7.01
CA ALA A 340 1.07 -15.09 -6.43
C ALA A 340 1.68 -14.49 -5.14
N GLY A 341 2.06 -13.22 -5.14
CA GLY A 341 2.71 -12.59 -3.99
C GLY A 341 1.86 -12.67 -2.72
N PRO A 342 0.64 -12.08 -2.68
CA PRO A 342 -0.26 -12.20 -1.53
C PRO A 342 -0.61 -13.64 -1.17
N PHE A 343 -0.72 -14.54 -2.15
CA PHE A 343 -0.95 -15.96 -1.91
C PHE A 343 0.20 -16.58 -1.09
N LEU A 344 1.43 -16.43 -1.56
CA LEU A 344 2.62 -16.98 -0.90
C LEU A 344 2.85 -16.37 0.49
N GLN A 345 2.45 -15.13 0.70
CA GLN A 345 2.53 -14.47 2.01
C GLN A 345 1.54 -15.05 3.01
N ARG A 346 0.26 -15.24 2.61
CA ARG A 346 -0.74 -15.92 3.45
C ARG A 346 -0.30 -17.35 3.74
N PHE A 347 0.00 -18.10 2.68
CA PHE A 347 0.48 -19.48 2.77
C PHE A 347 1.74 -19.57 3.65
N GLY A 348 2.65 -18.62 3.51
CA GLY A 348 3.89 -18.52 4.26
C GLY A 348 3.73 -18.28 5.76
N ARG A 349 2.51 -18.11 6.28
CA ARG A 349 2.24 -18.02 7.72
C ARG A 349 2.12 -19.41 8.36
N ALA A 350 1.66 -20.41 7.62
CA ALA A 350 1.60 -21.79 8.08
C ALA A 350 2.94 -22.52 7.87
N GLY A 351 3.23 -23.52 8.65
CA GLY A 351 4.42 -24.37 8.53
C GLY A 351 5.74 -23.70 8.94
N ARG A 352 5.73 -22.71 9.84
CA ARG A 352 6.96 -22.06 10.32
C ARG A 352 7.68 -22.86 11.40
N ASN A 353 6.97 -23.26 12.43
CA ASN A 353 7.54 -23.93 13.59
C ASN A 353 7.11 -25.41 13.66
N SER A 354 6.01 -25.76 13.02
CA SER A 354 5.45 -27.12 12.99
C SER A 354 4.81 -27.44 11.64
N GLU A 355 4.50 -28.71 11.37
CA GLU A 355 3.70 -29.12 10.21
C GLU A 355 2.31 -28.46 10.28
N ALA A 356 1.76 -28.10 9.14
CA ALA A 356 0.50 -27.37 9.06
C ALA A 356 -0.41 -27.86 7.94
N THR A 357 -1.71 -27.59 8.08
CA THR A 357 -2.72 -27.79 7.03
C THR A 357 -3.21 -26.45 6.53
N VAL A 358 -3.26 -26.26 5.21
CA VAL A 358 -3.74 -25.04 4.58
C VAL A 358 -4.93 -25.36 3.67
N HIS A 359 -6.10 -24.83 4.02
CA HIS A 359 -7.29 -24.86 3.19
C HIS A 359 -7.35 -23.62 2.32
N VAL A 360 -7.33 -23.79 0.99
CA VAL A 360 -7.38 -22.70 0.03
C VAL A 360 -8.71 -22.71 -0.70
N TYR A 361 -9.47 -21.61 -0.58
CA TYR A 361 -10.79 -21.42 -1.16
C TYR A 361 -10.72 -20.59 -2.43
N GLY A 362 -11.43 -21.04 -3.48
CA GLY A 362 -11.46 -20.32 -4.77
C GLY A 362 -10.17 -20.44 -5.58
N LEU A 363 -9.36 -21.46 -5.31
CA LEU A 363 -8.20 -21.79 -6.14
C LEU A 363 -8.62 -22.79 -7.21
N GLY A 364 -8.96 -22.30 -8.39
CA GLY A 364 -9.41 -23.10 -9.53
C GLY A 364 -8.36 -24.08 -10.05
N GLN A 365 -8.63 -24.66 -11.22
CA GLN A 365 -7.68 -25.56 -11.88
C GLN A 365 -6.41 -24.79 -12.30
N GLY A 366 -5.24 -25.42 -12.11
CA GLY A 366 -3.95 -24.83 -12.40
C GLY A 366 -2.83 -25.89 -12.48
N PRO A 367 -1.57 -25.49 -12.59
CA PRO A 367 -0.42 -26.38 -12.72
C PRO A 367 -0.07 -27.10 -11.38
N TRP A 368 -1.04 -27.32 -10.52
CA TRP A 368 -0.84 -27.85 -9.18
C TRP A 368 -0.49 -29.33 -9.23
N GLY A 369 0.77 -29.68 -8.91
CA GLY A 369 1.24 -31.06 -8.79
C GLY A 369 0.70 -31.78 -7.55
N ASP A 370 1.03 -33.08 -7.42
CA ASP A 370 0.59 -33.88 -6.28
C ASP A 370 1.43 -33.59 -5.02
N ASP A 371 2.72 -33.92 -5.05
CA ASP A 371 3.67 -33.66 -3.98
C ASP A 371 4.90 -32.97 -4.56
N VAL A 372 5.29 -31.84 -4.00
CA VAL A 372 6.35 -30.97 -4.55
C VAL A 372 7.22 -30.40 -3.41
N ASP A 373 8.46 -30.09 -3.74
CA ASP A 373 9.28 -29.23 -2.89
C ASP A 373 8.79 -27.78 -2.91
N PHE A 374 9.21 -27.00 -1.92
CA PHE A 374 8.71 -25.64 -1.74
C PHE A 374 9.10 -24.72 -2.90
N SER A 375 10.27 -24.87 -3.53
CA SER A 375 10.69 -24.07 -4.68
C SER A 375 9.80 -24.32 -5.89
N THR A 376 9.53 -25.60 -6.19
CA THR A 376 8.61 -25.98 -7.28
C THR A 376 7.18 -25.47 -6.99
N PHE A 377 6.75 -25.48 -5.73
CA PHE A 377 5.47 -24.92 -5.35
C PHE A 377 5.38 -23.41 -5.62
N GLU A 378 6.43 -22.64 -5.25
CA GLU A 378 6.48 -21.21 -5.55
C GLU A 378 6.37 -20.95 -7.07
N GLU A 379 7.11 -21.69 -7.89
CA GLU A 379 7.04 -21.58 -9.35
C GLU A 379 5.62 -21.87 -9.87
N GLN A 380 4.98 -22.94 -9.38
CA GLN A 380 3.59 -23.27 -9.77
C GLN A 380 2.60 -22.15 -9.39
N ILE A 381 2.77 -21.52 -8.23
CA ILE A 381 1.91 -20.41 -7.81
C ILE A 381 2.11 -19.18 -8.72
N TYR A 382 3.34 -18.87 -9.09
CA TYR A 382 3.61 -17.78 -10.05
C TYR A 382 3.06 -18.08 -11.44
N ASP A 383 3.19 -19.32 -11.93
CA ASP A 383 2.67 -19.73 -13.23
C ASP A 383 1.13 -19.72 -13.26
N GLY A 384 0.48 -20.11 -12.17
CA GLY A 384 -0.97 -20.21 -12.07
C GLY A 384 -1.69 -18.91 -11.77
N LEU A 385 -1.12 -18.04 -10.92
CA LEU A 385 -1.75 -16.80 -10.47
C LEU A 385 -1.14 -15.52 -11.06
N GLY A 386 0.07 -15.59 -11.63
CA GLY A 386 0.81 -14.44 -12.11
C GLY A 386 1.48 -13.61 -11.01
N ALA A 387 2.55 -12.92 -11.40
CA ALA A 387 3.43 -12.22 -10.47
C ALA A 387 2.87 -10.87 -10.01
N TYR A 388 2.30 -10.10 -10.90
CA TYR A 388 1.89 -8.72 -10.64
C TYR A 388 0.71 -8.28 -11.50
N GLU A 389 -0.17 -7.50 -10.90
CA GLU A 389 -1.29 -6.89 -11.60
C GLU A 389 -1.35 -5.38 -11.35
N GLY A 390 -1.54 -4.62 -12.42
CA GLY A 390 -1.92 -3.21 -12.35
C GLY A 390 -3.36 -3.06 -11.80
N PRO A 391 -3.86 -1.82 -11.66
CA PRO A 391 -5.19 -1.54 -11.12
C PRO A 391 -6.34 -2.25 -11.85
N ASP A 392 -6.08 -2.72 -13.06
CA ASP A 392 -7.03 -3.41 -13.96
C ASP A 392 -6.75 -4.92 -14.07
N GLY A 393 -5.98 -5.50 -13.15
CA GLY A 393 -5.63 -6.91 -13.19
C GLY A 393 -4.60 -7.28 -14.26
N ARG A 394 -3.86 -6.29 -14.79
CA ARG A 394 -2.82 -6.50 -15.80
C ARG A 394 -1.50 -5.94 -15.36
N GLN A 395 -0.42 -6.64 -15.70
CA GLN A 395 0.95 -6.14 -15.50
C GLN A 395 1.10 -4.75 -16.15
N MET A 396 1.65 -3.79 -15.37
CA MET A 396 1.87 -2.45 -15.91
C MET A 396 3.07 -2.48 -16.87
N PRO A 397 2.92 -2.05 -18.12
CA PRO A 397 4.07 -1.90 -19.02
C PRO A 397 5.12 -0.95 -18.42
N LEU A 398 6.40 -1.32 -18.54
CA LEU A 398 7.54 -0.51 -18.07
C LEU A 398 7.50 0.93 -18.60
N ASP A 399 7.07 1.13 -19.84
CA ASP A 399 6.92 2.48 -20.42
C ASP A 399 5.89 3.34 -19.69
N ARG A 400 4.83 2.73 -19.15
CA ARG A 400 3.83 3.44 -18.35
C ARG A 400 4.37 3.78 -16.96
N LEU A 401 5.15 2.89 -16.38
CA LEU A 401 5.87 3.16 -15.13
C LEU A 401 6.86 4.31 -15.32
N ALA A 402 7.59 4.34 -16.44
CA ALA A 402 8.48 5.44 -16.81
C ALA A 402 7.73 6.78 -16.95
N ASP A 403 6.55 6.77 -17.57
CA ASP A 403 5.69 7.97 -17.64
C ASP A 403 5.27 8.47 -16.25
N LEU A 404 4.91 7.56 -15.34
CA LEU A 404 4.55 7.92 -13.96
C LEU A 404 5.72 8.53 -13.19
N VAL A 405 6.89 7.89 -13.24
CA VAL A 405 8.12 8.38 -12.57
C VAL A 405 8.54 9.73 -13.16
N GLY A 406 8.60 9.82 -14.49
CA GLY A 406 8.95 11.05 -15.20
C GLY A 406 8.00 12.21 -14.88
N PHE A 407 6.68 11.95 -14.85
CA PHE A 407 5.69 12.94 -14.46
C PHE A 407 5.86 13.40 -13.01
N ARG A 408 6.02 12.48 -12.06
CA ARG A 408 6.24 12.79 -10.65
C ARG A 408 7.49 13.64 -10.43
N ALA A 409 8.60 13.28 -11.06
CA ALA A 409 9.85 14.03 -11.01
C ALA A 409 9.68 15.45 -11.56
N ALA A 410 9.07 15.58 -12.74
CA ALA A 410 8.79 16.87 -13.38
C ALA A 410 7.86 17.73 -12.53
N TYR A 411 6.83 17.14 -11.95
CA TYR A 411 5.86 17.86 -11.11
C TYR A 411 6.47 18.31 -9.78
N ALA A 412 7.32 17.48 -9.16
CA ALA A 412 8.05 17.84 -7.94
C ALA A 412 8.91 19.10 -8.12
N ILE A 413 9.60 19.22 -9.25
CA ILE A 413 10.39 20.41 -9.60
C ILE A 413 9.48 21.59 -9.94
N ALA A 414 8.48 21.40 -10.80
CA ALA A 414 7.56 22.46 -11.20
C ALA A 414 6.75 23.05 -10.03
N SER A 415 6.47 22.28 -9.00
CA SER A 415 5.81 22.74 -7.78
C SER A 415 6.69 23.70 -6.97
N ARG A 416 8.03 23.55 -7.04
CA ARG A 416 9.00 24.41 -6.35
C ARG A 416 9.33 25.67 -7.13
N GLU A 417 9.36 25.60 -8.46
CA GLU A 417 9.60 26.75 -9.34
C GLU A 417 8.52 27.83 -9.20
N SER A 418 7.30 27.44 -8.85
CA SER A 418 6.16 28.36 -8.66
C SER A 418 6.07 28.99 -7.27
N GLY A 419 6.95 28.62 -6.32
CA GLY A 419 6.94 29.08 -4.93
C GLY A 419 8.28 29.67 -4.49
N TYR A 420 8.33 30.24 -3.27
CA TYR A 420 9.55 30.72 -2.62
C TYR A 420 10.46 29.57 -2.12
N GLY A 421 10.35 28.37 -2.70
CA GLY A 421 11.04 27.19 -2.25
C GLY A 421 12.50 27.12 -2.69
N TRP A 422 13.34 26.50 -1.85
CA TRP A 422 14.68 26.12 -2.21
C TRP A 422 14.64 25.11 -3.38
N PHE A 423 15.43 25.41 -4.40
CA PHE A 423 15.50 24.62 -5.61
C PHE A 423 16.85 23.92 -5.71
N ASP A 424 16.84 22.62 -5.88
CA ASP A 424 18.05 21.82 -6.05
C ASP A 424 18.39 21.67 -7.53
N GLU A 425 19.42 22.40 -7.97
CA GLU A 425 19.88 22.35 -9.36
C GLU A 425 20.50 20.99 -9.70
N ALA A 426 21.22 20.36 -8.77
CA ALA A 426 21.84 19.06 -8.98
C ALA A 426 20.78 17.98 -9.21
N LEU A 427 19.76 17.94 -8.35
CA LEU A 427 18.65 17.01 -8.50
C LEU A 427 17.87 17.22 -9.81
N ARG A 428 17.67 18.50 -10.22
CA ARG A 428 17.05 18.77 -11.51
C ARG A 428 17.87 18.26 -12.69
N ASP A 429 19.19 18.49 -12.66
CA ASP A 429 20.08 18.09 -13.73
C ASP A 429 20.22 16.55 -13.78
N ASP A 430 20.20 15.89 -12.63
CA ASP A 430 20.12 14.43 -12.55
C ASP A 430 18.80 13.90 -13.13
N PHE A 431 17.65 14.45 -12.74
CA PHE A 431 16.36 14.02 -13.30
C PHE A 431 16.31 14.18 -14.82
N LYS A 432 16.90 15.27 -15.33
CA LYS A 432 16.96 15.52 -16.77
C LYS A 432 17.82 14.49 -17.52
N GLN A 433 18.87 14.00 -16.89
CA GLN A 433 19.81 13.04 -17.50
C GLN A 433 19.36 11.60 -17.33
N ASN A 434 18.80 11.26 -16.17
CA ASN A 434 18.64 9.90 -15.69
C ASN A 434 17.19 9.46 -15.47
N VAL A 435 16.21 10.39 -15.49
CA VAL A 435 14.80 10.03 -15.39
C VAL A 435 14.14 10.11 -16.76
N GLU A 436 13.76 8.96 -17.28
CA GLU A 436 13.12 8.83 -18.59
C GLU A 436 11.84 9.68 -18.66
N HIS A 437 11.64 10.37 -19.77
CA HIS A 437 10.49 11.26 -20.04
C HIS A 437 10.39 12.52 -19.16
N TYR A 438 11.34 12.82 -18.27
CA TYR A 438 11.32 14.01 -17.42
C TYR A 438 11.13 15.31 -18.21
N ASP A 439 11.99 15.59 -19.22
CA ASP A 439 11.91 16.81 -20.02
C ASP A 439 10.57 16.95 -20.78
N ARG A 440 10.03 15.81 -21.26
CA ARG A 440 8.74 15.76 -21.93
C ARG A 440 7.61 16.18 -20.98
N TRP A 441 7.57 15.61 -19.78
CA TRP A 441 6.56 15.93 -18.78
C TRP A 441 6.72 17.32 -18.18
N ARG A 442 7.96 17.80 -18.00
CA ARG A 442 8.21 19.18 -17.60
C ARG A 442 7.68 20.17 -18.61
N GLY A 443 7.97 19.95 -19.90
CA GLY A 443 7.43 20.76 -21.00
C GLY A 443 5.91 20.74 -21.04
N PHE A 444 5.28 19.57 -20.85
CA PHE A 444 3.84 19.43 -20.79
C PHE A 444 3.22 20.23 -19.64
N ILE A 445 3.73 20.08 -18.41
CA ILE A 445 3.22 20.81 -17.22
C ILE A 445 3.34 22.33 -17.45
N SER A 446 4.50 22.80 -17.91
CA SER A 446 4.74 24.20 -18.18
C SER A 446 3.78 24.75 -19.24
N ARG A 447 3.55 24.01 -20.31
CA ARG A 447 2.66 24.42 -21.40
C ARG A 447 1.19 24.48 -20.95
N VAL A 448 0.70 23.45 -20.24
CA VAL A 448 -0.66 23.45 -19.69
C VAL A 448 -0.91 24.67 -18.81
N ARG A 449 0.05 25.00 -17.95
CA ARG A 449 -0.06 26.19 -17.07
C ARG A 449 -0.03 27.49 -17.85
N SER A 450 0.90 27.63 -18.81
CA SER A 450 1.01 28.84 -19.64
C SER A 450 -0.25 29.07 -20.47
N GLU A 451 -0.76 28.06 -21.16
CA GLU A 451 -1.98 28.17 -21.95
C GLU A 451 -3.21 28.45 -21.08
N LEU A 452 -3.29 27.84 -19.88
CA LEU A 452 -4.35 28.13 -18.92
C LEU A 452 -4.29 29.59 -18.44
N ASP A 453 -3.10 30.11 -18.13
CA ASP A 453 -2.91 31.51 -17.73
C ASP A 453 -3.27 32.47 -18.86
N GLU A 454 -2.93 32.20 -20.10
CA GLU A 454 -3.31 32.99 -21.26
C GLU A 454 -4.83 33.06 -21.45
N VAL A 455 -5.50 31.91 -21.32
CA VAL A 455 -6.97 31.84 -21.38
C VAL A 455 -7.62 32.59 -20.23
N VAL A 456 -7.09 32.46 -18.99
CA VAL A 456 -7.63 33.14 -17.81
C VAL A 456 -7.38 34.66 -17.85
N THR A 457 -6.18 35.11 -18.29
CA THR A 457 -5.84 36.54 -18.38
C THR A 457 -6.50 37.24 -19.55
N GLY A 458 -6.78 36.54 -20.65
CA GLY A 458 -7.50 37.06 -21.80
C GLY A 458 -9.00 37.29 -21.58
N LEU A 459 -9.54 36.79 -20.48
CA LEU A 459 -10.95 36.94 -20.11
C LEU A 459 -11.15 38.19 -19.21
N GLU A 460 -12.16 39.02 -19.52
CA GLU A 460 -12.61 40.06 -18.59
C GLU A 460 -12.99 39.43 -17.23
N PRO A 461 -12.65 40.07 -16.09
CA PRO A 461 -13.00 39.56 -14.76
C PRO A 461 -14.49 39.22 -14.66
N GLY A 462 -14.81 37.96 -14.38
CA GLY A 462 -16.19 37.43 -14.29
C GLY A 462 -16.70 36.71 -15.53
N LYS A 463 -15.95 36.67 -16.62
CA LYS A 463 -16.30 35.87 -17.82
C LYS A 463 -15.49 34.58 -17.96
N TYR A 464 -15.25 33.89 -16.87
CA TYR A 464 -14.78 32.51 -16.94
C TYR A 464 -15.89 31.69 -17.61
N SER A 465 -15.77 31.49 -18.91
CA SER A 465 -16.78 30.76 -19.66
C SER A 465 -16.60 29.27 -19.39
N GLU A 466 -17.41 28.72 -18.48
CA GLU A 466 -17.61 27.26 -18.35
C GLU A 466 -18.03 26.59 -19.67
N LYS A 467 -18.17 27.35 -20.74
CA LYS A 467 -18.62 26.93 -22.06
C LYS A 467 -17.50 26.70 -23.06
N ASP A 468 -16.30 27.17 -22.77
CA ASP A 468 -15.18 26.94 -23.68
C ASP A 468 -14.51 25.57 -23.42
N PRO A 469 -14.53 24.64 -24.39
CA PRO A 469 -14.00 23.28 -24.22
C PRO A 469 -12.50 23.25 -23.91
N GLU A 470 -11.72 24.19 -24.46
CA GLU A 470 -10.28 24.27 -24.27
C GLU A 470 -9.93 24.64 -22.82
N SER A 471 -10.51 25.71 -22.30
CA SER A 471 -10.32 26.14 -20.90
C SER A 471 -10.71 25.04 -19.92
N LYS A 472 -11.77 24.31 -20.20
CA LYS A 472 -12.22 23.16 -19.38
C LYS A 472 -11.21 22.02 -19.39
N LEU A 473 -10.70 21.67 -20.58
CA LEU A 473 -9.73 20.61 -20.75
C LEU A 473 -8.43 20.94 -20.01
N LEU A 474 -7.90 22.16 -20.21
CA LEU A 474 -6.67 22.63 -19.56
C LEU A 474 -6.85 22.72 -18.02
N GLY A 475 -7.95 23.31 -17.56
CA GLY A 475 -8.23 23.42 -16.13
C GLY A 475 -8.42 22.08 -15.44
N PHE A 476 -9.05 21.09 -16.11
CA PHE A 476 -9.15 19.72 -15.60
C PHE A 476 -7.78 19.04 -15.60
N THR A 477 -6.99 19.19 -16.66
CA THR A 477 -5.65 18.62 -16.75
C THR A 477 -4.77 19.11 -15.62
N GLU A 478 -4.76 20.41 -15.36
CA GLU A 478 -4.00 21.01 -14.25
C GLU A 478 -4.51 20.51 -12.87
N ALA A 479 -5.81 20.44 -12.68
CA ALA A 479 -6.40 19.90 -11.45
C ALA A 479 -5.97 18.44 -11.17
N CYS A 480 -5.82 17.62 -12.23
CA CYS A 480 -5.34 16.24 -12.11
C CYS A 480 -3.87 16.15 -11.67
N PHE A 481 -3.04 17.17 -11.89
CA PHE A 481 -1.62 17.15 -11.49
C PHE A 481 -1.48 16.89 -9.98
N SER A 482 -2.34 17.47 -9.17
CA SER A 482 -2.31 17.31 -7.72
C SER A 482 -2.52 15.86 -7.25
N ALA A 483 -3.15 15.01 -8.06
CA ALA A 483 -3.36 13.60 -7.74
C ALA A 483 -2.06 12.78 -7.70
N PHE A 484 -1.02 13.26 -8.37
CA PHE A 484 0.30 12.62 -8.38
C PHE A 484 1.20 13.01 -7.20
N ARG A 485 0.78 13.93 -6.34
CA ARG A 485 1.58 14.35 -5.17
C ARG A 485 1.66 13.24 -4.11
N GLY A 486 0.55 12.59 -3.80
CA GLY A 486 0.51 11.49 -2.84
C GLY A 486 1.21 10.24 -3.36
N LEU A 487 1.72 9.42 -2.45
CA LEU A 487 2.29 8.11 -2.80
C LEU A 487 1.20 7.20 -3.37
N ARG A 488 0.05 7.19 -2.71
CA ARG A 488 -1.12 6.34 -3.02
C ARG A 488 -2.23 7.16 -3.65
N GLY A 489 -3.17 6.48 -4.29
CA GLY A 489 -4.38 7.11 -4.81
C GLY A 489 -5.20 7.80 -3.71
N ARG A 490 -6.05 8.74 -4.11
CA ARG A 490 -6.91 9.47 -3.18
C ARG A 490 -8.04 8.58 -2.67
N SER A 491 -8.22 8.51 -1.37
CA SER A 491 -9.43 7.99 -0.73
C SER A 491 -10.12 9.12 0.04
N VAL A 492 -11.44 9.05 0.14
CA VAL A 492 -12.24 9.92 1.00
C VAL A 492 -12.49 9.17 2.30
N PRO A 493 -11.87 9.54 3.41
CA PRO A 493 -12.15 8.90 4.69
C PRO A 493 -13.54 9.28 5.19
N ALA A 494 -14.22 8.34 5.84
CA ALA A 494 -15.47 8.57 6.53
C ALA A 494 -15.43 7.89 7.90
N THR A 495 -15.88 8.58 8.92
CA THR A 495 -16.10 7.98 10.23
C THR A 495 -17.39 7.19 10.20
N VAL A 496 -17.32 5.92 10.54
CA VAL A 496 -18.44 4.98 10.42
C VAL A 496 -18.62 4.19 11.69
N ARG A 497 -19.90 3.88 12.04
CA ARG A 497 -20.24 2.85 13.01
C ARG A 497 -20.86 1.67 12.29
N TYR A 498 -20.29 0.51 12.46
CA TYR A 498 -20.75 -0.70 11.78
C TYR A 498 -21.18 -1.77 12.79
N PRO A 499 -22.08 -2.70 12.41
CA PRO A 499 -22.54 -3.77 13.27
C PRO A 499 -21.38 -4.67 13.72
N ARG A 500 -21.27 -4.90 15.04
CA ARG A 500 -20.30 -5.78 15.66
C ARG A 500 -20.98 -6.52 16.83
N GLY A 501 -21.55 -7.68 16.56
CA GLY A 501 -22.41 -8.34 17.52
C GLY A 501 -23.58 -7.45 17.95
N ASP A 502 -23.87 -7.39 19.25
CA ASP A 502 -24.96 -6.57 19.80
C ASP A 502 -24.67 -5.05 19.87
N ARG A 503 -23.50 -4.61 19.42
CA ARG A 503 -23.08 -3.19 19.47
C ARG A 503 -22.57 -2.70 18.12
N LEU A 504 -22.43 -1.38 18.01
CA LEU A 504 -21.82 -0.71 16.87
C LEU A 504 -20.37 -0.35 17.22
N ALA A 505 -19.42 -0.72 16.36
CA ALA A 505 -18.03 -0.33 16.47
C ALA A 505 -17.75 0.93 15.63
N LEU A 506 -16.94 1.85 16.15
CA LEU A 506 -16.55 3.11 15.50
C LEU A 506 -15.20 2.93 14.81
N THR A 507 -15.09 3.35 13.56
CA THR A 507 -13.81 3.36 12.82
C THR A 507 -13.81 4.44 11.74
N THR A 508 -12.62 4.74 11.19
CA THR A 508 -12.49 5.60 9.99
C THR A 508 -11.99 4.75 8.83
N TYR A 509 -12.74 4.75 7.73
CA TYR A 509 -12.44 3.93 6.56
C TYR A 509 -12.77 4.65 5.25
N GLY A 510 -12.26 4.16 4.11
CA GLY A 510 -12.55 4.75 2.81
C GLY A 510 -14.03 4.68 2.45
N LEU A 511 -14.66 5.86 2.25
CA LEU A 511 -16.11 6.00 2.01
C LEU A 511 -16.59 5.10 0.87
N THR A 512 -15.95 5.16 -0.28
CA THR A 512 -16.36 4.38 -1.47
C THR A 512 -16.26 2.88 -1.22
N THR A 513 -15.20 2.43 -0.55
CA THR A 513 -15.02 1.02 -0.21
C THR A 513 -16.06 0.56 0.81
N THR A 514 -16.35 1.39 1.82
CA THR A 514 -17.38 1.10 2.82
C THR A 514 -18.75 0.93 2.17
N LEU A 515 -19.15 1.87 1.33
CA LEU A 515 -20.46 1.89 0.69
C LEU A 515 -20.63 0.86 -0.45
N ARG A 516 -19.60 0.12 -0.82
CA ARG A 516 -19.75 -1.08 -1.65
C ARG A 516 -20.43 -2.23 -0.90
N HIS A 517 -20.19 -2.32 0.39
CA HIS A 517 -20.57 -3.48 1.21
C HIS A 517 -21.66 -3.16 2.25
N TYR A 518 -21.78 -1.89 2.62
CA TYR A 518 -22.72 -1.42 3.63
C TYR A 518 -23.59 -0.31 3.08
N ASP A 519 -24.84 -0.23 3.59
CA ASP A 519 -25.75 0.89 3.39
C ASP A 519 -25.80 1.74 4.67
N ILE A 520 -26.31 2.97 4.58
CA ILE A 520 -26.43 3.88 5.72
C ILE A 520 -27.80 3.67 6.36
N ALA A 521 -27.81 3.26 7.64
CA ALA A 521 -29.01 3.12 8.42
C ALA A 521 -29.43 4.46 9.07
N ASP A 522 -28.44 5.22 9.57
CA ASP A 522 -28.65 6.53 10.21
C ASP A 522 -27.35 7.36 10.17
N VAL A 523 -27.42 8.62 10.62
CA VAL A 523 -26.29 9.55 10.68
C VAL A 523 -26.30 10.25 12.04
N GLU A 524 -25.21 10.13 12.77
CA GLU A 524 -24.94 10.90 13.98
C GLU A 524 -23.93 12.02 13.67
N TYR A 525 -23.81 12.99 14.56
CA TYR A 525 -22.83 14.06 14.43
C TYR A 525 -22.02 14.19 15.72
N ASP A 526 -20.71 14.24 15.59
CA ASP A 526 -19.78 14.51 16.67
C ASP A 526 -18.95 15.76 16.32
N GLU A 527 -18.99 16.79 17.15
CA GLU A 527 -18.35 18.09 16.90
C GLU A 527 -18.65 18.70 15.51
N GLY A 528 -19.77 18.31 14.90
CA GLY A 528 -20.21 18.77 13.57
C GLY A 528 -19.78 17.86 12.41
N GLU A 529 -18.94 16.86 12.65
CA GLU A 529 -18.55 15.85 11.66
C GLU A 529 -19.56 14.69 11.64
N PRO A 530 -19.96 14.19 10.46
CA PRO A 530 -20.92 13.10 10.35
C PRO A 530 -20.29 11.76 10.67
N ILE A 531 -20.98 10.98 11.49
CA ILE A 531 -20.70 9.56 11.73
C ILE A 531 -21.79 8.74 11.02
N LEU A 532 -21.39 7.92 10.05
CA LEU A 532 -22.33 7.10 9.28
C LEU A 532 -22.61 5.79 10.04
N ILE A 533 -23.86 5.59 10.43
CA ILE A 533 -24.30 4.33 11.03
C ILE A 533 -24.60 3.34 9.91
N LEU A 534 -23.84 2.27 9.85
CA LEU A 534 -23.91 1.29 8.77
C LEU A 534 -24.86 0.14 9.10
N ARG A 535 -25.47 -0.42 8.07
CA ARG A 535 -26.15 -1.72 8.08
C ARG A 535 -25.64 -2.58 6.94
N PRO A 536 -25.68 -3.92 7.03
CA PRO A 536 -25.37 -4.79 5.93
C PRO A 536 -26.20 -4.43 4.70
N LYS A 537 -25.53 -4.35 3.54
CA LYS A 537 -26.18 -4.00 2.28
C LYS A 537 -26.97 -5.19 1.76
N PRO A 538 -28.26 -5.06 1.44
CA PRO A 538 -28.96 -6.08 0.70
C PRO A 538 -28.32 -6.31 -0.67
N ASP A 539 -28.28 -7.55 -1.15
CA ASP A 539 -27.56 -7.90 -2.39
C ASP A 539 -28.00 -7.09 -3.63
N ASP A 540 -29.23 -6.58 -3.63
CA ASP A 540 -29.81 -5.78 -4.71
C ASP A 540 -29.75 -4.25 -4.50
N SER A 541 -29.15 -3.75 -3.40
CA SER A 541 -29.10 -2.31 -3.16
C SER A 541 -27.90 -1.66 -3.86
N LEU A 542 -28.19 -0.77 -4.81
CA LEU A 542 -27.18 -0.01 -5.54
C LEU A 542 -26.91 1.32 -4.85
N SER A 543 -25.64 1.65 -4.57
CA SER A 543 -25.23 3.01 -4.28
C SER A 543 -24.89 3.69 -5.60
N VAL A 544 -25.48 4.86 -5.83
CA VAL A 544 -25.22 5.64 -7.04
C VAL A 544 -24.12 6.65 -6.71
N VAL A 545 -23.00 6.55 -7.41
CA VAL A 545 -21.90 7.50 -7.29
C VAL A 545 -22.04 8.55 -8.38
N THR A 546 -22.18 9.80 -7.98
CA THR A 546 -22.09 10.93 -8.89
C THR A 546 -20.69 11.50 -8.78
N ALA A 547 -19.91 11.36 -9.86
CA ALA A 547 -18.63 12.02 -9.98
C ALA A 547 -18.78 13.31 -10.77
N ARG A 548 -18.49 14.45 -10.16
CA ARG A 548 -18.30 15.71 -10.85
C ARG A 548 -16.81 15.87 -11.10
N LEU A 549 -16.45 16.05 -12.37
CA LEU A 549 -15.10 16.45 -12.70
C LEU A 549 -14.94 17.93 -12.33
N PRO A 550 -14.02 18.29 -11.44
CA PRO A 550 -13.80 19.69 -11.11
C PRO A 550 -13.57 20.47 -12.41
N ARG A 551 -14.42 21.47 -12.65
CA ARG A 551 -14.34 22.41 -13.80
C ARG A 551 -14.57 21.84 -15.20
N TYR A 552 -14.92 20.53 -15.36
CA TYR A 552 -15.08 19.95 -16.69
C TYR A 552 -16.54 19.74 -17.12
N ASP A 553 -17.42 19.33 -16.24
CA ASP A 553 -18.83 19.09 -16.54
C ASP A 553 -19.75 19.80 -15.57
N SER A 554 -20.76 20.53 -16.09
CA SER A 554 -21.77 21.21 -15.28
C SER A 554 -22.94 20.28 -14.90
N GLU A 555 -23.02 19.09 -15.52
CA GLU A 555 -24.07 18.12 -15.24
C GLU A 555 -23.51 16.91 -14.52
N PRO A 556 -24.01 16.59 -13.31
CA PRO A 556 -23.63 15.38 -12.60
C PRO A 556 -24.07 14.15 -13.40
N ARG A 557 -23.14 13.19 -13.55
CA ARG A 557 -23.45 11.89 -14.14
C ARG A 557 -23.59 10.84 -13.07
N GLN A 558 -24.63 10.02 -13.20
CA GLN A 558 -24.86 8.88 -12.33
C GLN A 558 -24.16 7.65 -12.89
N TYR A 559 -23.45 6.97 -12.03
CA TYR A 559 -22.75 5.73 -12.35
C TYR A 559 -23.19 4.65 -11.36
N ASP A 560 -23.75 3.57 -11.88
CA ASP A 560 -24.17 2.40 -11.10
C ASP A 560 -23.01 1.41 -10.88
N ARG A 561 -21.76 1.84 -11.10
CA ARG A 561 -20.63 0.94 -11.34
C ARG A 561 -19.42 1.27 -10.48
N SER A 562 -18.41 0.41 -10.54
CA SER A 562 -17.14 0.58 -9.84
C SER A 562 -16.40 1.87 -10.25
N THR A 563 -15.58 2.41 -9.36
CA THR A 563 -14.71 3.55 -9.67
C THR A 563 -13.85 3.33 -10.93
N THR A 564 -13.38 2.10 -11.16
CA THR A 564 -12.58 1.74 -12.34
C THR A 564 -13.35 1.93 -13.64
N GLU A 565 -14.63 1.55 -13.69
CA GLU A 565 -15.46 1.73 -14.87
C GLU A 565 -15.76 3.20 -15.17
N ILE A 566 -15.92 4.00 -14.09
CA ILE A 566 -16.07 5.46 -14.21
C ILE A 566 -14.80 6.08 -14.79
N GLU A 567 -13.64 5.67 -14.29
CA GLU A 567 -12.33 6.14 -14.77
C GLU A 567 -12.08 5.77 -16.22
N ASP A 568 -12.46 4.56 -16.65
CA ASP A 568 -12.36 4.12 -18.04
C ASP A 568 -13.25 4.95 -18.97
N GLU A 569 -14.49 5.17 -18.59
CA GLU A 569 -15.43 5.98 -19.37
C GLU A 569 -14.95 7.43 -19.49
N LEU A 570 -14.42 7.98 -18.39
CA LEU A 570 -13.85 9.32 -18.36
C LEU A 570 -12.60 9.43 -19.24
N GLN A 571 -11.71 8.45 -19.18
CA GLN A 571 -10.53 8.41 -20.04
C GLN A 571 -10.94 8.38 -21.53
N GLN A 572 -11.89 7.53 -21.90
CA GLN A 572 -12.39 7.46 -23.28
C GLN A 572 -13.06 8.76 -23.72
N LYS A 573 -13.78 9.42 -22.82
CA LYS A 573 -14.36 10.73 -23.07
C LYS A 573 -13.29 11.79 -23.27
N MET A 574 -12.26 11.82 -22.39
CA MET A 574 -11.16 12.76 -22.50
C MET A 574 -10.42 12.61 -23.84
N HIS A 575 -10.13 11.39 -24.26
CA HIS A 575 -9.51 11.14 -25.57
C HIS A 575 -10.35 11.71 -26.71
N ARG A 576 -11.66 11.51 -26.69
CA ARG A 576 -12.56 12.08 -27.71
C ARG A 576 -12.59 13.61 -27.69
N GLU A 577 -12.61 14.21 -26.51
CA GLU A 577 -12.60 15.68 -26.37
C GLU A 577 -11.26 16.28 -26.83
N VAL A 578 -10.13 15.64 -26.49
CA VAL A 578 -8.81 16.05 -26.99
C VAL A 578 -8.77 16.05 -28.51
N ASP A 579 -9.32 15.00 -29.15
CA ASP A 579 -9.38 14.93 -30.61
C ASP A 579 -10.31 16.00 -31.21
N CYS A 580 -11.44 16.28 -30.55
CA CYS A 580 -12.35 17.35 -30.95
C CYS A 580 -11.73 18.76 -30.82
N VAL A 581 -11.08 19.02 -29.70
CA VAL A 581 -10.41 20.31 -29.46
C VAL A 581 -9.27 20.51 -30.46
N LYS A 582 -8.44 19.48 -30.69
CA LYS A 582 -7.39 19.53 -31.72
C LYS A 582 -7.93 19.87 -33.12
N HIS A 583 -9.13 19.38 -33.46
CA HIS A 583 -9.72 19.63 -34.77
C HIS A 583 -10.27 21.05 -34.92
N ASN A 584 -10.63 21.69 -33.80
CA ASN A 584 -11.36 22.96 -33.78
C ASN A 584 -10.60 24.15 -33.15
N ALA A 585 -9.46 23.91 -32.50
CA ALA A 585 -8.66 24.92 -31.82
C ALA A 585 -7.15 24.72 -32.09
N ASP A 586 -6.39 25.82 -32.10
CA ASP A 586 -4.92 25.84 -32.21
C ASP A 586 -4.27 25.51 -30.85
N LEU A 587 -4.55 24.32 -30.29
CA LEU A 587 -3.80 23.85 -29.14
C LEU A 587 -2.36 23.53 -29.54
N GLU A 588 -1.41 24.24 -28.99
CA GLU A 588 0.03 23.96 -29.15
C GLU A 588 0.46 22.69 -28.38
N LEU A 589 -0.40 22.18 -27.49
CA LEU A 589 -0.19 20.93 -26.77
C LEU A 589 -0.24 19.71 -27.68
N SER A 590 0.73 18.81 -27.52
CA SER A 590 0.73 17.54 -28.21
C SER A 590 -0.46 16.69 -27.75
N THR A 591 -1.31 16.30 -28.70
CA THR A 591 -2.44 15.40 -28.45
C THR A 591 -1.98 14.06 -27.89
N GLU A 592 -0.85 13.56 -28.38
CA GLU A 592 -0.23 12.32 -27.88
C GLU A 592 0.09 12.42 -26.38
N LEU A 593 0.68 13.54 -25.95
CA LEU A 593 1.00 13.75 -24.54
C LEU A 593 -0.24 13.85 -23.66
N LEU A 594 -1.30 14.50 -24.14
CA LEU A 594 -2.57 14.53 -23.42
C LEU A 594 -3.19 13.13 -23.28
N HIS A 595 -3.17 12.32 -24.34
CA HIS A 595 -3.64 10.94 -24.28
C HIS A 595 -2.79 10.09 -23.31
N ARG A 596 -1.47 10.21 -23.35
CA ARG A 596 -0.57 9.53 -22.39
C ARG A 596 -0.85 9.99 -20.96
N PHE A 597 -1.03 11.29 -20.74
CA PHE A 597 -1.36 11.84 -19.43
C PHE A 597 -2.66 11.25 -18.88
N TYR A 598 -3.74 11.23 -19.65
CA TYR A 598 -5.00 10.63 -19.19
C TYR A 598 -4.90 9.12 -18.96
N SER A 599 -4.03 8.42 -19.67
CA SER A 599 -3.76 7.01 -19.44
C SER A 599 -3.08 6.75 -18.07
N ILE A 600 -2.24 7.69 -17.59
CA ILE A 600 -1.65 7.59 -16.25
C ILE A 600 -2.56 8.19 -15.16
N VAL A 601 -3.40 9.18 -15.47
CA VAL A 601 -4.39 9.72 -14.51
C VAL A 601 -5.32 8.64 -13.96
N ARG A 602 -5.72 7.68 -14.80
CA ARG A 602 -6.54 6.54 -14.40
C ARG A 602 -5.96 5.78 -13.20
N ILE A 603 -4.63 5.67 -13.11
CA ILE A 603 -3.95 4.92 -12.04
C ILE A 603 -3.96 5.67 -10.71
N THR A 604 -4.21 6.98 -10.73
CA THR A 604 -4.10 7.83 -9.55
C THR A 604 -5.33 7.87 -8.67
N ASN A 605 -6.45 7.25 -9.06
CA ASN A 605 -7.75 7.48 -8.45
C ASN A 605 -8.03 9.00 -8.27
N ALA A 606 -7.69 9.79 -9.27
CA ALA A 606 -7.80 11.26 -9.24
C ALA A 606 -9.25 11.74 -9.13
N ILE A 607 -10.20 10.85 -9.40
CA ILE A 607 -11.63 11.15 -9.41
C ILE A 607 -12.17 10.90 -8.02
N VAL A 608 -12.47 12.00 -7.33
CA VAL A 608 -13.16 11.96 -6.03
C VAL A 608 -14.66 12.04 -6.30
N PRO A 609 -15.48 11.14 -5.73
CA PRO A 609 -16.92 11.26 -5.86
C PRO A 609 -17.38 12.61 -5.27
N GLU A 610 -18.18 13.35 -6.03
CA GLU A 610 -18.78 14.60 -5.52
C GLU A 610 -19.99 14.28 -4.66
N THR A 611 -20.77 13.29 -5.06
CA THR A 611 -21.96 12.86 -4.35
C THR A 611 -22.12 11.36 -4.45
N ILE A 612 -22.40 10.71 -3.32
CA ILE A 612 -22.80 9.31 -3.27
C ILE A 612 -24.23 9.26 -2.78
N THR A 613 -25.12 8.65 -3.57
CA THR A 613 -26.53 8.48 -3.22
C THR A 613 -26.77 7.04 -2.82
N THR A 614 -27.21 6.83 -1.60
CA THR A 614 -27.70 5.54 -1.08
C THR A 614 -29.24 5.51 -1.12
N ALA A 615 -29.86 4.45 -0.62
CA ALA A 615 -31.32 4.34 -0.58
C ALA A 615 -31.96 5.53 0.14
N ASP A 616 -31.45 5.88 1.33
CA ASP A 616 -32.05 6.85 2.24
C ASP A 616 -31.26 8.17 2.36
N TYR A 617 -30.02 8.23 1.90
CA TYR A 617 -29.10 9.35 2.12
C TYR A 617 -28.37 9.78 0.85
N GLU A 618 -28.00 11.04 0.83
CA GLU A 618 -27.10 11.66 -0.14
C GLU A 618 -25.90 12.23 0.61
N ILE A 619 -24.69 11.86 0.20
CA ILE A 619 -23.42 12.32 0.77
C ILE A 619 -22.73 13.19 -0.27
N ALA A 620 -22.63 14.49 0.01
CA ALA A 620 -21.80 15.39 -0.78
C ALA A 620 -20.38 15.45 -0.18
N VAL A 621 -19.37 15.34 -1.05
CA VAL A 621 -17.96 15.39 -0.66
C VAL A 621 -17.40 16.75 -1.06
N ASP A 622 -17.01 17.55 -0.08
CA ASP A 622 -16.36 18.85 -0.30
C ASP A 622 -14.84 18.72 -0.20
N THR A 623 -14.15 18.95 -1.32
CA THR A 623 -12.69 18.94 -1.44
C THR A 623 -12.10 20.35 -1.58
N SER A 624 -12.90 21.39 -1.41
CA SER A 624 -12.48 22.79 -1.64
C SER A 624 -11.55 23.35 -0.56
N GLN A 625 -11.45 22.69 0.60
CA GLN A 625 -10.64 23.13 1.73
C GLN A 625 -9.25 22.50 1.70
N ALA A 626 -8.27 23.17 2.30
CA ALA A 626 -6.87 22.72 2.38
C ALA A 626 -6.64 21.56 3.38
N GLY A 627 -7.71 20.89 3.83
CA GLY A 627 -7.71 19.77 4.77
C GLY A 627 -8.21 18.47 4.15
N PRO A 628 -8.46 17.43 4.97
CA PRO A 628 -9.16 16.25 4.51
C PRO A 628 -10.55 16.62 3.96
N PRO A 629 -11.08 15.87 2.98
CA PRO A 629 -12.40 16.13 2.43
C PRO A 629 -13.47 16.16 3.53
N SER A 630 -14.33 17.16 3.54
CA SER A 630 -15.49 17.20 4.45
C SER A 630 -16.70 16.54 3.81
N LEU A 631 -17.52 15.89 4.64
CA LEU A 631 -18.72 15.19 4.21
C LEU A 631 -19.96 15.96 4.66
N ASN A 632 -20.89 16.19 3.73
CA ASN A 632 -22.20 16.75 4.04
C ASN A 632 -23.28 15.71 3.72
N VAL A 633 -23.94 15.19 4.76
CA VAL A 633 -24.90 14.10 4.61
C VAL A 633 -26.31 14.64 4.73
N ARG A 634 -27.18 14.29 3.78
CA ARG A 634 -28.58 14.68 3.74
C ARG A 634 -29.49 13.47 3.61
N LYS A 635 -30.55 13.44 4.43
CA LYS A 635 -31.58 12.43 4.29
C LYS A 635 -32.41 12.73 3.04
N ARG A 636 -32.65 11.74 2.20
CA ARG A 636 -33.53 11.84 1.05
C ARG A 636 -34.97 11.71 1.56
N TYR A 637 -35.78 12.70 1.25
CA TYR A 637 -37.21 12.59 1.43
C TYR A 637 -37.79 12.11 0.10
N VAL A 638 -38.22 10.86 0.07
CA VAL A 638 -38.94 10.27 -1.07
C VAL A 638 -40.37 10.79 -1.08
#